data_dcd1d19fd473ae728fffb148b2011967
#
_entry.id   dcd1d19fd473ae728fffb148b2011967
#
_cell.length_a   1.000
_cell.length_b   1.000
_cell.length_c   1.000
_cell.angle_alpha   90.00
_cell.angle_beta   90.00
_cell.angle_gamma   90.00
#
_symmetry.space_group_name_H-M   'P 1'
#
loop_
_entity.id
_entity.type
_entity.pdbx_description
1 polymer ?
#
loop_
_entity_poly.entity_id
_entity_poly.type
_entity_poly.pdbx_seq_one_letter_code
_entity_poly.pdbx_strand_id
1 'polypeptide(L)'
;MPINLSKGGKNLGKYNEFLYDDIGNEYSRKHLYLQELARHQSTLKSVSASDKEKVIKSINVLTSNRKNHPYHVELEAFKKAERNFKVTLNAKLKLHMTSLDPSLDRKQRAFESELFKAKEKVNFYQSYTGLCYDAELEYEKGRLIIEQLPEIMLKYKNTVDELDQAKAHLEKIDPKKEEAFKSEYKAFKADQQKRYRDGVQKLKDKRAAKNISEKALKNGKIELKKKNKESLTLKSYESDKRATKELIGNKKYILSKGIKRDVNVMKSNISDIRRRMPMEVLKTKPFYAWLTAPLPGLGQLLNKQFFKAILFAIGSLFIYGIAIPYALGFGNYQGDGIAGLVTLASEGKKIDKSLIFMIEGIVAIFLVAFSIAIYLISYFDVLKVEKDIIKGIRPRNWFESLTKVESEGFPYLVSLPALIVTIFIVIVPITTAIMLSFTGMNPKNQSKFPWVGFDNYTLIATGSGLAGSVFWSILGWTLVWTLVATSMAILVGFMLAIIAHNDRIKGKTFFRTVFLLPWAVPAFITIMFFSIMFSPNGAITTILNDIFNVQLTVKTDPFYSRVVLILLQTWLGSSYVFLLSTGVLQAIPGDLYEAAQIDGATEWQKLRKITIPIVLFQTAPLLVGQYTFNFNNFSIIYLFNSGGPFNPSKYGNLAGSTDLLISYIYKLTMENQYQSIGAAITIVISLGLMLFAFIGFKNSKAFREERL
;
A
#
# COMPACT_ATOMS: atom_id res chain seq x y z
N MET A 1 -24.63 22.62 -22.09
CA MET A 1 -25.89 22.42 -21.36
C MET A 1 -26.12 20.92 -21.23
N PRO A 2 -26.21 20.32 -20.04
CA PRO A 2 -26.54 18.91 -19.93
C PRO A 2 -28.02 18.72 -20.28
N ILE A 3 -28.26 17.95 -21.32
CA ILE A 3 -29.61 17.55 -21.70
C ILE A 3 -30.13 16.59 -20.63
N ASN A 4 -31.23 16.98 -20.05
CA ASN A 4 -31.85 16.29 -18.92
C ASN A 4 -32.50 14.96 -19.38
N LEU A 5 -31.72 13.87 -19.43
CA LEU A 5 -32.12 12.51 -19.81
C LEU A 5 -33.06 11.84 -18.79
N SER A 6 -33.68 12.63 -17.90
CA SER A 6 -34.43 12.12 -16.75
C SER A 6 -35.81 11.49 -17.07
N LYS A 7 -36.29 11.53 -18.28
CA LYS A 7 -37.66 11.03 -18.59
C LYS A 7 -37.75 9.69 -19.34
N GLY A 8 -36.67 9.18 -19.92
CA GLY A 8 -36.65 7.90 -20.60
C GLY A 8 -35.82 6.79 -19.93
N GLY A 9 -34.99 7.15 -18.98
CA GLY A 9 -33.92 6.29 -18.53
C GLY A 9 -33.88 6.00 -17.04
N LYS A 10 -34.97 5.62 -16.40
CA LYS A 10 -34.95 5.21 -14.97
C LYS A 10 -33.92 4.12 -14.60
N ASN A 11 -33.29 3.48 -15.59
CA ASN A 11 -32.26 2.42 -15.37
C ASN A 11 -30.88 2.79 -15.91
N LEU A 12 -30.71 3.99 -16.41
CA LEU A 12 -29.44 4.45 -16.96
C LEU A 12 -28.70 5.23 -15.85
N GLY A 13 -28.24 4.56 -14.83
CA GLY A 13 -27.45 5.17 -13.77
C GLY A 13 -26.35 6.07 -14.32
N LYS A 14 -25.63 6.77 -13.45
CA LYS A 14 -24.50 7.70 -13.69
C LYS A 14 -23.45 7.14 -14.65
N TYR A 15 -23.74 7.09 -15.94
CA TYR A 15 -22.82 6.66 -16.94
C TYR A 15 -22.35 7.78 -17.77
N ASN A 16 -21.13 7.61 -18.16
CA ASN A 16 -20.40 8.36 -19.13
C ASN A 16 -21.42 9.09 -20.04
N GLU A 17 -21.97 10.19 -19.54
CA GLU A 17 -23.01 10.99 -20.19
C GLU A 17 -22.58 11.31 -21.63
N PHE A 18 -21.26 11.48 -21.82
CA PHE A 18 -20.62 11.72 -23.11
C PHE A 18 -20.81 10.57 -24.12
N LEU A 19 -20.63 9.32 -23.72
CA LEU A 19 -20.89 8.16 -24.59
C LEU A 19 -22.36 7.97 -24.87
N TYR A 20 -23.18 8.43 -23.95
CA TYR A 20 -24.61 8.33 -24.05
C TYR A 20 -25.23 9.38 -24.97
N ASP A 21 -24.69 10.58 -24.99
CA ASP A 21 -25.07 11.62 -25.92
C ASP A 21 -24.72 11.25 -27.37
N ASP A 22 -23.61 10.50 -27.59
CA ASP A 22 -23.22 10.00 -28.90
C ASP A 22 -24.06 8.79 -29.38
N ILE A 23 -24.47 7.90 -28.46
CA ILE A 23 -25.43 6.80 -28.80
C ILE A 23 -26.81 7.39 -28.99
N GLY A 24 -27.01 8.56 -28.42
CA GLY A 24 -28.27 9.28 -28.42
C GLY A 24 -29.35 8.54 -27.65
N ASN A 25 -30.56 8.93 -27.89
CA ASN A 25 -31.72 8.24 -27.44
C ASN A 25 -31.98 6.98 -28.29
N GLU A 26 -33.04 6.28 -28.04
CA GLU A 26 -33.52 5.10 -28.75
C GLU A 26 -33.55 5.27 -30.29
N TYR A 27 -33.53 6.49 -30.80
CA TYR A 27 -33.66 6.86 -32.21
C TYR A 27 -32.34 7.05 -32.96
N SER A 28 -31.21 7.11 -32.27
CA SER A 28 -29.88 7.29 -32.91
C SER A 28 -29.09 5.99 -33.06
N ARG A 29 -29.66 4.83 -32.73
CA ARG A 29 -29.05 3.52 -32.91
C ARG A 29 -28.92 3.14 -34.36
N LYS A 30 -27.83 2.52 -34.78
CA LYS A 30 -27.66 1.94 -36.13
C LYS A 30 -28.53 0.70 -36.36
N HIS A 31 -28.90 -0.01 -35.31
CA HIS A 31 -29.74 -1.21 -35.37
C HIS A 31 -31.20 -0.83 -35.64
N LEU A 32 -31.59 -0.72 -36.90
CA LEU A 32 -32.90 -0.22 -37.32
C LEU A 32 -34.09 -0.98 -36.71
N TYR A 33 -34.01 -2.31 -36.62
CA TYR A 33 -35.04 -3.10 -35.96
C TYR A 33 -35.22 -2.72 -34.48
N LEU A 34 -34.15 -2.54 -33.74
CA LEU A 34 -34.24 -2.11 -32.32
C LEU A 34 -34.74 -0.67 -32.21
N GLN A 35 -34.40 0.18 -33.15
CA GLN A 35 -34.89 1.54 -33.22
C GLN A 35 -36.41 1.58 -33.45
N GLU A 36 -36.91 0.79 -34.39
CA GLU A 36 -38.36 0.66 -34.67
C GLU A 36 -39.12 0.06 -33.50
N LEU A 37 -38.59 -1.02 -32.91
CA LEU A 37 -39.15 -1.59 -31.68
C LEU A 37 -39.23 -0.60 -30.53
N ALA A 38 -38.17 0.20 -30.30
CA ALA A 38 -38.15 1.23 -29.28
C ALA A 38 -39.17 2.35 -29.53
N ARG A 39 -39.37 2.77 -30.79
CA ARG A 39 -40.42 3.72 -31.16
C ARG A 39 -41.82 3.20 -30.78
N HIS A 40 -42.15 1.96 -31.16
CA HIS A 40 -43.42 1.38 -30.76
C HIS A 40 -43.60 1.23 -29.26
N GLN A 41 -42.54 0.90 -28.51
CA GLN A 41 -42.58 0.82 -27.06
C GLN A 41 -42.76 2.21 -26.40
N SER A 42 -42.16 3.25 -26.95
CA SER A 42 -42.34 4.64 -26.44
C SER A 42 -43.76 5.14 -26.73
N THR A 43 -44.27 4.84 -27.92
CA THR A 43 -45.67 5.18 -28.27
C THR A 43 -46.64 4.47 -27.34
N LEU A 44 -46.40 3.19 -26.96
CA LEU A 44 -47.26 2.46 -26.02
C LEU A 44 -47.37 3.14 -24.65
N LYS A 45 -46.35 3.88 -24.24
CA LYS A 45 -46.37 4.63 -22.97
C LYS A 45 -47.14 5.95 -23.02
N SER A 46 -47.27 6.54 -24.19
CA SER A 46 -47.87 7.87 -24.39
C SER A 46 -49.33 7.86 -24.93
N VAL A 47 -49.82 6.72 -25.38
CA VAL A 47 -51.13 6.61 -26.05
C VAL A 47 -52.25 6.24 -25.09
N SER A 48 -53.50 6.66 -25.42
CA SER A 48 -54.74 6.38 -24.69
C SER A 48 -55.05 4.89 -24.60
N ALA A 49 -55.91 4.49 -23.66
CA ALA A 49 -56.25 3.07 -23.43
C ALA A 49 -56.84 2.37 -24.68
N SER A 50 -57.56 3.11 -25.50
CA SER A 50 -58.20 2.57 -26.75
C SER A 50 -57.20 2.26 -27.84
N ASP A 51 -56.06 2.97 -27.92
CA ASP A 51 -55.06 2.76 -28.98
C ASP A 51 -53.91 1.87 -28.55
N LYS A 52 -53.79 1.55 -27.25
CA LYS A 52 -52.78 0.60 -26.75
C LYS A 52 -52.85 -0.75 -27.43
N GLU A 53 -54.02 -1.27 -27.71
CA GLU A 53 -54.20 -2.56 -28.32
C GLU A 53 -53.64 -2.60 -29.75
N LYS A 54 -53.79 -1.53 -30.53
CA LYS A 54 -53.22 -1.37 -31.88
C LYS A 54 -51.67 -1.37 -31.82
N VAL A 55 -51.10 -0.66 -30.88
CA VAL A 55 -49.65 -0.59 -30.70
C VAL A 55 -49.06 -1.94 -30.24
N ILE A 56 -49.72 -2.64 -29.32
CA ILE A 56 -49.35 -4.01 -28.91
C ILE A 56 -49.39 -4.97 -30.10
N LYS A 57 -50.41 -4.88 -30.95
CA LYS A 57 -50.49 -5.69 -32.16
C LYS A 57 -49.35 -5.41 -33.14
N SER A 58 -48.98 -4.14 -33.32
CA SER A 58 -47.79 -3.75 -34.12
C SER A 58 -46.50 -4.31 -33.55
N ILE A 59 -46.29 -4.25 -32.24
CA ILE A 59 -45.11 -4.82 -31.55
C ILE A 59 -45.08 -6.36 -31.76
N ASN A 60 -46.21 -7.02 -31.62
CA ASN A 60 -46.29 -8.46 -31.81
C ASN A 60 -45.98 -8.87 -33.26
N VAL A 61 -46.49 -8.13 -34.26
CA VAL A 61 -46.18 -8.34 -35.68
C VAL A 61 -44.68 -8.11 -35.96
N LEU A 62 -44.11 -7.03 -35.42
CA LEU A 62 -42.70 -6.73 -35.57
C LEU A 62 -41.81 -7.81 -34.95
N THR A 63 -42.18 -8.29 -33.76
CA THR A 63 -41.41 -9.33 -33.04
C THR A 63 -41.55 -10.73 -33.69
N SER A 64 -42.72 -11.08 -34.19
CA SER A 64 -42.95 -12.35 -34.93
C SER A 64 -42.20 -12.36 -36.27
N ASN A 65 -42.12 -11.23 -36.97
CA ASN A 65 -41.42 -11.07 -38.24
C ASN A 65 -39.94 -10.66 -38.12
N ARG A 66 -39.38 -10.75 -36.97
CA ARG A 66 -37.98 -10.33 -36.68
C ARG A 66 -36.97 -10.86 -37.70
N LYS A 67 -37.05 -12.11 -38.09
CA LYS A 67 -36.11 -12.75 -39.02
C LYS A 67 -36.18 -12.17 -40.45
N ASN A 68 -37.34 -11.71 -40.86
CA ASN A 68 -37.60 -11.18 -42.21
C ASN A 68 -37.46 -9.67 -42.26
N HIS A 69 -37.13 -9.00 -41.14
CA HIS A 69 -36.91 -7.58 -41.11
C HIS A 69 -35.72 -7.21 -42.02
N PRO A 70 -35.81 -6.18 -42.90
CA PRO A 70 -34.76 -5.83 -43.87
C PRO A 70 -33.39 -5.67 -43.21
N TYR A 71 -33.33 -5.03 -42.08
CA TYR A 71 -32.08 -4.87 -41.31
C TYR A 71 -31.46 -6.22 -40.89
N HIS A 72 -32.26 -7.19 -40.48
CA HIS A 72 -31.75 -8.50 -40.10
C HIS A 72 -31.28 -9.33 -41.32
N VAL A 73 -31.92 -9.17 -42.46
CA VAL A 73 -31.46 -9.80 -43.72
C VAL A 73 -30.10 -9.22 -44.13
N GLU A 74 -29.95 -7.89 -44.08
CA GLU A 74 -28.70 -7.22 -44.37
C GLU A 74 -27.59 -7.55 -43.35
N LEU A 75 -27.92 -7.62 -42.06
CA LEU A 75 -27.00 -8.01 -41.00
C LEU A 75 -26.51 -9.45 -41.15
N GLU A 76 -27.36 -10.37 -41.53
CA GLU A 76 -26.96 -11.76 -41.78
C GLU A 76 -26.12 -11.89 -43.08
N ALA A 77 -26.43 -11.12 -44.12
CA ALA A 77 -25.58 -11.03 -45.29
C ALA A 77 -24.19 -10.50 -44.94
N PHE A 78 -24.12 -9.44 -44.15
CA PHE A 78 -22.83 -8.88 -43.59
C PHE A 78 -22.10 -9.95 -42.80
N LYS A 79 -22.71 -10.62 -41.84
CA LYS A 79 -22.06 -11.66 -41.05
C LYS A 79 -21.50 -12.81 -41.90
N LYS A 80 -22.21 -13.20 -42.98
CA LYS A 80 -21.73 -14.20 -43.95
C LYS A 80 -20.51 -13.65 -44.70
N ALA A 81 -20.61 -12.43 -45.23
CA ALA A 81 -19.50 -11.75 -45.89
C ALA A 81 -18.27 -11.58 -44.98
N GLU A 82 -18.48 -11.22 -43.72
CA GLU A 82 -17.41 -11.09 -42.70
C GLU A 82 -16.69 -12.40 -42.40
N ARG A 83 -17.45 -13.51 -42.31
CA ARG A 83 -16.84 -14.85 -42.17
C ARG A 83 -15.97 -15.22 -43.35
N ASN A 84 -16.46 -15.01 -44.56
CA ASN A 84 -15.69 -15.24 -45.77
C ASN A 84 -14.46 -14.33 -45.85
N PHE A 85 -14.63 -13.04 -45.53
CA PHE A 85 -13.53 -12.11 -45.48
C PHE A 85 -12.42 -12.52 -44.48
N LYS A 86 -12.77 -13.02 -43.29
CA LYS A 86 -11.80 -13.53 -42.31
C LYS A 86 -10.98 -14.71 -42.84
N VAL A 87 -11.59 -15.58 -43.63
CA VAL A 87 -10.91 -16.72 -44.26
C VAL A 87 -10.00 -16.25 -45.38
N THR A 88 -10.51 -15.39 -46.27
CA THR A 88 -9.74 -14.84 -47.39
C THR A 88 -8.59 -13.91 -46.93
N LEU A 89 -8.80 -13.14 -45.85
CA LEU A 89 -7.77 -12.30 -45.24
C LEU A 89 -6.57 -13.15 -44.78
N ASN A 90 -6.81 -14.30 -44.15
CA ASN A 90 -5.73 -15.18 -43.71
C ASN A 90 -4.95 -15.77 -44.89
N ALA A 91 -5.63 -16.13 -45.98
CA ALA A 91 -4.99 -16.60 -47.21
C ALA A 91 -4.17 -15.51 -47.90
N LYS A 92 -4.76 -14.32 -48.07
CA LYS A 92 -4.06 -13.14 -48.61
C LYS A 92 -2.83 -12.74 -47.75
N LEU A 93 -2.98 -12.81 -46.41
CA LEU A 93 -1.88 -12.53 -45.51
C LEU A 93 -0.71 -13.52 -45.70
N LYS A 94 -0.99 -14.80 -45.86
CA LYS A 94 0.04 -15.82 -46.10
C LYS A 94 0.80 -15.49 -47.38
N LEU A 95 0.10 -15.16 -48.45
CA LEU A 95 0.70 -14.77 -49.73
C LEU A 95 1.54 -13.50 -49.59
N HIS A 96 1.00 -12.47 -48.92
CA HIS A 96 1.74 -11.25 -48.65
C HIS A 96 3.02 -11.49 -47.84
N MET A 97 2.94 -12.34 -46.78
CA MET A 97 4.11 -12.67 -45.97
C MET A 97 5.18 -13.45 -46.71
N THR A 98 4.85 -14.25 -47.74
CA THR A 98 5.80 -14.95 -48.59
C THR A 98 6.42 -14.03 -49.65
N SER A 99 5.76 -12.94 -50.03
CA SER A 99 6.28 -11.95 -50.99
C SER A 99 7.16 -10.89 -50.33
N LEU A 100 7.24 -10.84 -49.00
CA LEU A 100 8.09 -9.88 -48.30
C LEU A 100 9.58 -10.21 -48.47
N ASP A 101 10.40 -9.17 -48.46
CA ASP A 101 11.86 -9.27 -48.53
C ASP A 101 12.36 -10.22 -47.39
N PRO A 102 13.13 -11.28 -47.78
CA PRO A 102 13.73 -12.18 -46.80
C PRO A 102 14.65 -11.52 -45.75
N SER A 103 15.20 -10.37 -46.08
CA SER A 103 16.11 -9.59 -45.19
C SER A 103 15.40 -8.94 -44.00
N LEU A 104 14.07 -8.79 -44.06
CA LEU A 104 13.29 -8.18 -42.97
C LEU A 104 13.34 -9.01 -41.68
N ASP A 105 13.64 -8.35 -40.59
CA ASP A 105 13.62 -9.00 -39.28
C ASP A 105 12.20 -9.37 -38.80
N ARG A 106 12.13 -10.19 -37.75
CA ARG A 106 10.84 -10.67 -37.21
C ARG A 106 9.87 -9.53 -36.84
N LYS A 107 10.39 -8.37 -36.38
CA LYS A 107 9.58 -7.25 -35.94
C LYS A 107 9.04 -6.44 -37.12
N GLN A 108 9.88 -6.22 -38.11
CA GLN A 108 9.48 -5.58 -39.39
C GLN A 108 8.37 -6.40 -40.07
N ARG A 109 8.54 -7.72 -40.15
CA ARG A 109 7.51 -8.61 -40.70
C ARG A 109 6.19 -8.56 -39.89
N ALA A 110 6.27 -8.44 -38.57
CA ALA A 110 5.08 -8.29 -37.73
C ALA A 110 4.36 -6.96 -37.99
N PHE A 111 5.09 -5.87 -38.17
CA PHE A 111 4.50 -4.58 -38.51
C PHE A 111 3.87 -4.57 -39.92
N GLU A 112 4.54 -5.16 -40.91
CA GLU A 112 4.00 -5.32 -42.26
C GLU A 112 2.71 -6.15 -42.25
N SER A 113 2.70 -7.25 -41.49
CA SER A 113 1.50 -8.05 -41.31
C SER A 113 0.34 -7.26 -40.71
N GLU A 114 0.62 -6.40 -39.72
CA GLU A 114 -0.42 -5.59 -39.07
C GLU A 114 -0.93 -4.48 -39.99
N LEU A 115 -0.04 -3.82 -40.71
CA LEU A 115 -0.39 -2.81 -41.71
C LEU A 115 -1.22 -3.37 -42.85
N PHE A 116 -0.84 -4.55 -43.39
CA PHE A 116 -1.58 -5.23 -44.43
C PHE A 116 -2.99 -5.58 -43.97
N LYS A 117 -3.12 -6.19 -42.77
CA LYS A 117 -4.42 -6.50 -42.16
C LYS A 117 -5.28 -5.24 -42.00
N ALA A 118 -4.68 -4.12 -41.57
CA ALA A 118 -5.40 -2.87 -41.40
C ALA A 118 -5.97 -2.35 -42.71
N LYS A 119 -5.15 -2.36 -43.80
CA LYS A 119 -5.58 -1.94 -45.14
C LYS A 119 -6.73 -2.79 -45.68
N GLU A 120 -6.62 -4.13 -45.61
CA GLU A 120 -7.69 -5.05 -46.03
C GLU A 120 -8.98 -4.87 -45.20
N LYS A 121 -8.84 -4.63 -43.91
CA LYS A 121 -9.99 -4.34 -43.03
C LYS A 121 -10.67 -3.04 -43.40
N VAL A 122 -9.93 -1.96 -43.58
CA VAL A 122 -10.50 -0.67 -43.99
C VAL A 122 -11.29 -0.82 -45.30
N ASN A 123 -10.72 -1.47 -46.28
CA ASN A 123 -11.37 -1.69 -47.59
C ASN A 123 -12.66 -2.51 -47.44
N PHE A 124 -12.68 -3.53 -46.57
CA PHE A 124 -13.87 -4.35 -46.36
C PHE A 124 -14.94 -3.63 -45.54
N TYR A 125 -14.57 -3.06 -44.39
CA TYR A 125 -15.55 -2.51 -43.46
C TYR A 125 -16.09 -1.14 -43.87
N GLN A 126 -15.45 -0.43 -44.77
CA GLN A 126 -15.90 0.88 -45.24
C GLN A 126 -17.34 0.86 -45.76
N SER A 127 -17.77 -0.20 -46.49
CA SER A 127 -19.10 -0.32 -47.01
C SER A 127 -20.17 -0.67 -45.95
N TYR A 128 -19.75 -1.05 -44.73
CA TYR A 128 -20.65 -1.47 -43.65
C TYR A 128 -20.65 -0.54 -42.44
N THR A 129 -20.00 0.60 -42.54
CA THR A 129 -19.90 1.57 -41.40
C THR A 129 -21.26 2.10 -40.95
N GLY A 130 -22.25 2.21 -41.88
CA GLY A 130 -23.63 2.61 -41.56
C GLY A 130 -24.48 1.52 -40.94
N LEU A 131 -24.11 0.24 -41.09
CA LEU A 131 -24.93 -0.89 -40.69
C LEU A 131 -24.87 -1.21 -39.19
N CYS A 132 -23.66 -1.22 -38.61
CA CYS A 132 -23.47 -1.51 -37.20
C CYS A 132 -22.20 -0.86 -36.65
N TYR A 133 -22.20 -0.58 -35.34
CA TYR A 133 -21.06 0.01 -34.65
C TYR A 133 -19.80 -0.88 -34.62
N ASP A 134 -19.94 -2.19 -34.73
CA ASP A 134 -18.79 -3.09 -34.77
C ASP A 134 -18.02 -2.97 -36.10
N ALA A 135 -18.72 -2.80 -37.23
CA ALA A 135 -18.10 -2.55 -38.52
C ALA A 135 -17.38 -1.19 -38.53
N GLU A 136 -18.03 -0.14 -38.05
CA GLU A 136 -17.43 1.19 -37.91
C GLU A 136 -16.19 1.19 -37.02
N LEU A 137 -16.25 0.45 -35.90
CA LEU A 137 -15.10 0.31 -34.99
C LEU A 137 -13.90 -0.35 -35.70
N GLU A 138 -14.12 -1.42 -36.46
CA GLU A 138 -13.01 -2.08 -37.18
C GLU A 138 -12.45 -1.19 -38.31
N TYR A 139 -13.30 -0.40 -38.95
CA TYR A 139 -12.89 0.60 -39.93
C TYR A 139 -12.01 1.69 -39.30
N GLU A 140 -12.48 2.33 -38.21
CA GLU A 140 -11.74 3.40 -37.56
C GLU A 140 -10.41 2.94 -36.94
N LYS A 141 -10.38 1.74 -36.37
CA LYS A 141 -9.12 1.13 -35.91
C LYS A 141 -8.14 0.92 -37.07
N GLY A 142 -8.65 0.41 -38.19
CA GLY A 142 -7.83 0.20 -39.37
C GLY A 142 -7.23 1.50 -39.88
N ARG A 143 -8.02 2.58 -39.96
CA ARG A 143 -7.56 3.91 -40.34
C ARG A 143 -6.43 4.42 -39.43
N LEU A 144 -6.62 4.34 -38.11
CA LEU A 144 -5.60 4.78 -37.18
C LEU A 144 -4.28 4.01 -37.32
N ILE A 145 -4.38 2.68 -37.55
CA ILE A 145 -3.17 1.85 -37.75
C ILE A 145 -2.47 2.26 -39.05
N ILE A 146 -3.21 2.51 -40.14
CA ILE A 146 -2.65 2.95 -41.40
C ILE A 146 -1.97 4.31 -41.26
N GLU A 147 -2.48 5.21 -40.44
CA GLU A 147 -1.94 6.52 -40.16
C GLU A 147 -0.66 6.47 -39.30
N GLN A 148 -0.68 5.73 -38.17
CA GLN A 148 0.38 5.79 -37.16
C GLN A 148 1.48 4.75 -37.33
N LEU A 149 1.13 3.54 -37.79
CA LEU A 149 2.10 2.44 -37.88
C LEU A 149 3.26 2.70 -38.85
N PRO A 150 3.07 3.32 -40.02
CA PRO A 150 4.18 3.60 -40.93
C PRO A 150 5.28 4.49 -40.33
N GLU A 151 4.92 5.47 -39.49
CA GLU A 151 5.91 6.32 -38.81
C GLU A 151 6.74 5.49 -37.82
N ILE A 152 6.10 4.58 -37.07
CA ILE A 152 6.77 3.68 -36.15
C ILE A 152 7.70 2.72 -36.91
N MET A 153 7.27 2.23 -38.08
CA MET A 153 8.05 1.35 -38.94
C MET A 153 9.28 2.06 -39.49
N LEU A 154 9.11 3.28 -39.97
CA LEU A 154 10.21 4.12 -40.49
C LEU A 154 11.23 4.40 -39.40
N LYS A 155 10.76 4.81 -38.20
CA LYS A 155 11.62 5.03 -37.04
C LYS A 155 12.38 3.78 -36.64
N TYR A 156 11.71 2.62 -36.67
CA TYR A 156 12.36 1.34 -36.35
C TYR A 156 13.46 1.04 -37.36
N LYS A 157 13.17 1.10 -38.68
CA LYS A 157 14.11 0.86 -39.75
C LYS A 157 15.34 1.77 -39.64
N ASN A 158 15.11 3.09 -39.56
CA ASN A 158 16.21 4.05 -39.43
C ASN A 158 17.08 3.78 -38.21
N THR A 159 16.46 3.40 -37.07
CA THR A 159 17.23 3.10 -35.86
C THR A 159 18.04 1.81 -35.97
N VAL A 160 17.55 0.80 -36.70
CA VAL A 160 18.33 -0.43 -37.03
C VAL A 160 19.49 -0.10 -37.92
N ASP A 161 19.28 0.65 -39.02
CA ASP A 161 20.32 1.06 -39.96
C ASP A 161 21.42 1.87 -39.25
N GLU A 162 21.05 2.84 -38.42
CA GLU A 162 21.98 3.65 -37.63
C GLU A 162 22.74 2.79 -36.58
N LEU A 163 22.08 1.79 -35.99
CA LEU A 163 22.73 0.88 -35.07
C LEU A 163 23.79 0.03 -35.77
N ASP A 164 23.48 -0.47 -36.97
CA ASP A 164 24.42 -1.31 -37.71
C ASP A 164 25.57 -0.48 -38.28
N GLN A 165 25.31 0.76 -38.72
CA GLN A 165 26.36 1.71 -39.07
C GLN A 165 27.28 2.02 -37.89
N ALA A 166 26.71 2.25 -36.70
CA ALA A 166 27.49 2.51 -35.48
C ALA A 166 28.32 1.30 -35.07
N LYS A 167 27.82 0.07 -35.23
CA LYS A 167 28.58 -1.16 -34.98
C LYS A 167 29.76 -1.30 -35.98
N ALA A 168 29.48 -1.10 -37.25
CA ALA A 168 30.50 -1.16 -38.30
C ALA A 168 31.58 -0.08 -38.09
N HIS A 169 31.17 1.14 -37.65
CA HIS A 169 32.10 2.18 -37.25
C HIS A 169 32.97 1.77 -36.05
N LEU A 170 32.37 1.16 -35.05
CA LEU A 170 33.09 0.69 -33.85
C LEU A 170 34.22 -0.31 -34.20
N GLU A 171 34.00 -1.18 -35.19
CA GLU A 171 34.99 -2.17 -35.65
C GLU A 171 36.13 -1.52 -36.45
N LYS A 172 35.87 -0.37 -37.11
CA LYS A 172 36.86 0.36 -37.92
C LYS A 172 37.69 1.38 -37.14
N ILE A 173 37.40 1.59 -35.83
CA ILE A 173 38.15 2.54 -35.00
C ILE A 173 39.62 2.08 -34.86
N ASP A 174 40.56 2.94 -35.25
CA ASP A 174 41.99 2.69 -35.18
C ASP A 174 42.45 2.57 -33.70
N PRO A 175 42.99 1.39 -33.29
CA PRO A 175 43.48 1.19 -31.94
C PRO A 175 44.55 2.20 -31.51
N LYS A 176 45.40 2.66 -32.45
CA LYS A 176 46.47 3.63 -32.15
C LYS A 176 45.92 5.00 -31.77
N LYS A 177 44.86 5.46 -32.45
CA LYS A 177 44.16 6.72 -32.09
C LYS A 177 43.51 6.65 -30.74
N GLU A 178 42.93 5.50 -30.39
CA GLU A 178 42.29 5.31 -29.09
C GLU A 178 43.33 5.24 -27.96
N GLU A 179 44.51 4.66 -28.18
CA GLU A 179 45.61 4.64 -27.20
C GLU A 179 46.18 6.05 -27.00
N ALA A 180 46.34 6.83 -28.07
CA ALA A 180 46.75 8.23 -28.00
C ALA A 180 45.76 9.05 -27.19
N PHE A 181 44.46 8.88 -27.44
CA PHE A 181 43.41 9.55 -26.67
C PHE A 181 43.43 9.12 -25.18
N LYS A 182 43.64 7.86 -24.87
CA LYS A 182 43.73 7.39 -23.49
C LYS A 182 44.87 8.06 -22.72
N SER A 183 46.03 8.27 -23.39
CA SER A 183 47.16 8.94 -22.76
C SER A 183 46.86 10.42 -22.55
N GLU A 184 46.25 11.12 -23.54
CA GLU A 184 45.79 12.50 -23.45
C GLU A 184 44.72 12.66 -22.34
N TYR A 185 43.75 11.77 -22.29
CA TYR A 185 42.70 11.78 -21.24
C TYR A 185 43.29 11.58 -19.86
N LYS A 186 44.29 10.71 -19.70
CA LYS A 186 45.00 10.52 -18.44
C LYS A 186 45.72 11.78 -17.99
N ALA A 187 46.39 12.48 -18.89
CA ALA A 187 47.03 13.76 -18.63
C ALA A 187 46.00 14.85 -18.27
N PHE A 188 44.90 14.95 -19.02
CA PHE A 188 43.81 15.86 -18.76
C PHE A 188 43.17 15.59 -17.38
N LYS A 189 42.95 14.32 -17.04
CA LYS A 189 42.39 13.92 -15.73
C LYS A 189 43.33 14.34 -14.58
N ALA A 190 44.62 14.20 -14.76
CA ALA A 190 45.62 14.62 -13.78
C ALA A 190 45.60 16.14 -13.58
N ASP A 191 45.53 16.93 -14.68
CA ASP A 191 45.41 18.38 -14.65
C ASP A 191 44.10 18.82 -13.96
N GLN A 192 42.97 18.23 -14.31
CA GLN A 192 41.69 18.54 -13.67
C GLN A 192 41.65 18.19 -12.19
N GLN A 193 42.33 17.09 -11.78
CA GLN A 193 42.48 16.77 -10.36
C GLN A 193 43.34 17.78 -9.62
N LYS A 194 44.40 18.29 -10.29
CA LYS A 194 45.23 19.38 -9.73
C LYS A 194 44.39 20.65 -9.55
N ARG A 195 43.70 21.10 -10.59
CA ARG A 195 42.79 22.27 -10.53
C ARG A 195 41.70 22.12 -9.45
N TYR A 196 41.16 20.93 -9.29
CA TYR A 196 40.20 20.67 -8.22
C TYR A 196 40.84 20.82 -6.83
N ARG A 197 42.06 20.25 -6.62
CA ARG A 197 42.78 20.38 -5.35
C ARG A 197 43.11 21.83 -5.03
N ASP A 198 43.63 22.56 -6.03
CA ASP A 198 43.97 23.97 -5.91
C ASP A 198 42.72 24.84 -5.60
N GLY A 199 41.62 24.53 -6.27
CA GLY A 199 40.32 25.19 -5.99
C GLY A 199 39.80 24.91 -4.58
N VAL A 200 39.90 23.66 -4.13
CA VAL A 200 39.55 23.30 -2.74
C VAL A 200 40.48 23.98 -1.74
N GLN A 201 41.77 24.05 -2.04
CA GLN A 201 42.72 24.76 -1.14
C GLN A 201 42.39 26.25 -1.07
N LYS A 202 42.17 26.93 -2.19
CA LYS A 202 41.73 28.35 -2.20
C LYS A 202 40.46 28.60 -1.38
N LEU A 203 39.49 27.65 -1.44
CA LEU A 203 38.29 27.75 -0.59
C LEU A 203 38.61 27.57 0.92
N LYS A 204 39.54 26.66 1.25
CA LYS A 204 40.02 26.53 2.64
C LYS A 204 40.72 27.76 3.15
N ASP A 205 41.61 28.38 2.32
CA ASP A 205 42.32 29.58 2.67
C ASP A 205 41.37 30.78 2.89
N LYS A 206 40.36 30.92 2.00
CA LYS A 206 39.27 31.91 2.20
C LYS A 206 38.49 31.66 3.50
N ARG A 207 38.34 30.42 3.93
CA ARG A 207 37.68 30.08 5.19
C ARG A 207 38.58 30.38 6.38
N ALA A 208 39.88 30.07 6.28
CA ALA A 208 40.87 30.44 7.32
C ALA A 208 40.93 31.93 7.52
N ALA A 209 40.88 32.71 6.43
CA ALA A 209 40.79 34.17 6.47
C ALA A 209 39.41 34.72 6.92
N LYS A 210 38.46 33.86 7.32
CA LYS A 210 37.09 34.20 7.72
C LYS A 210 36.23 34.90 6.61
N ASN A 211 36.66 34.89 5.36
CA ASN A 211 35.96 35.52 4.23
C ASN A 211 34.73 34.75 3.75
N ILE A 212 34.57 33.46 4.11
CA ILE A 212 33.43 32.63 3.77
C ILE A 212 32.97 31.80 4.97
N SER A 213 31.65 31.47 4.99
CA SER A 213 31.06 30.60 6.00
C SER A 213 31.42 29.12 5.74
N GLU A 214 31.25 28.26 6.74
CA GLU A 214 31.45 26.82 6.60
C GLU A 214 30.51 26.21 5.58
N LYS A 215 29.24 26.69 5.54
CA LYS A 215 28.22 26.29 4.55
C LYS A 215 28.65 26.66 3.13
N ALA A 216 29.23 27.88 2.96
CA ALA A 216 29.76 28.31 1.65
C ALA A 216 30.99 27.49 1.23
N LEU A 217 31.87 27.10 2.14
CA LEU A 217 32.98 26.19 1.88
C LEU A 217 32.45 24.81 1.40
N LYS A 218 31.46 24.25 2.09
CA LYS A 218 30.84 22.94 1.70
C LYS A 218 30.19 22.99 0.32
N ASN A 219 29.41 24.04 0.07
CA ASN A 219 28.74 24.23 -1.23
C ASN A 219 29.76 24.45 -2.36
N GLY A 220 30.82 25.28 -2.12
CA GLY A 220 31.87 25.49 -3.11
C GLY A 220 32.64 24.21 -3.45
N LYS A 221 32.89 23.31 -2.49
CA LYS A 221 33.49 21.98 -2.74
C LYS A 221 32.59 21.11 -3.60
N ILE A 222 31.27 21.12 -3.36
CA ILE A 222 30.30 20.37 -4.13
C ILE A 222 30.26 20.89 -5.57
N GLU A 223 30.27 22.20 -5.75
CA GLU A 223 30.27 22.85 -7.07
C GLU A 223 31.55 22.53 -7.85
N LEU A 224 32.73 22.67 -7.24
CA LEU A 224 34.01 22.29 -7.85
C LEU A 224 34.04 20.82 -8.25
N LYS A 225 33.51 19.92 -7.39
CA LYS A 225 33.40 18.50 -7.70
C LYS A 225 32.48 18.24 -8.89
N LYS A 226 31.36 18.98 -8.97
CA LYS A 226 30.42 18.91 -10.12
C LYS A 226 31.08 19.37 -11.40
N LYS A 227 31.72 20.56 -11.39
CA LYS A 227 32.45 21.10 -12.56
C LYS A 227 33.56 20.18 -13.02
N ASN A 228 34.36 19.62 -12.10
CA ASN A 228 35.38 18.65 -12.44
C ASN A 228 34.80 17.38 -13.09
N LYS A 229 33.69 16.86 -12.54
CA LYS A 229 33.01 15.69 -13.11
C LYS A 229 32.46 16.00 -14.51
N GLU A 230 31.85 17.17 -14.71
CA GLU A 230 31.33 17.61 -16.01
C GLU A 230 32.44 17.75 -17.04
N SER A 231 33.56 18.41 -16.72
CA SER A 231 34.72 18.55 -17.61
C SER A 231 35.32 17.21 -18.02
N LEU A 232 35.45 16.27 -17.06
CA LEU A 232 35.93 14.92 -17.33
C LEU A 232 34.97 14.13 -18.22
N THR A 233 33.66 14.32 -18.01
CA THR A 233 32.63 13.67 -18.82
C THR A 233 32.66 14.23 -20.24
N LEU A 234 32.68 15.54 -20.45
CA LEU A 234 32.77 16.17 -21.75
C LEU A 234 34.02 15.71 -22.50
N LYS A 235 35.21 15.79 -21.89
CA LYS A 235 36.47 15.31 -22.52
C LYS A 235 36.40 13.82 -22.86
N SER A 236 35.72 13.01 -22.08
CA SER A 236 35.57 11.58 -22.36
C SER A 236 34.72 11.28 -23.59
N TYR A 237 33.84 12.19 -24.01
CA TYR A 237 33.05 12.05 -25.25
C TYR A 237 33.86 12.36 -26.53
N GLU A 238 35.03 12.95 -26.42
CA GLU A 238 35.96 13.09 -27.55
C GLU A 238 36.57 11.74 -27.97
N SER A 239 36.50 10.70 -27.13
CA SER A 239 36.83 9.33 -27.55
C SER A 239 35.77 8.83 -28.51
N ASP A 240 36.15 8.61 -29.75
CA ASP A 240 35.31 8.08 -30.82
C ASP A 240 34.71 6.72 -30.43
N LYS A 241 35.53 5.86 -29.79
CA LYS A 241 35.09 4.56 -29.25
C LYS A 241 34.02 4.69 -28.19
N ARG A 242 34.12 5.67 -27.27
CA ARG A 242 33.16 5.89 -26.21
C ARG A 242 31.86 6.49 -26.76
N ALA A 243 31.96 7.50 -27.61
CA ALA A 243 30.82 8.14 -28.24
C ALA A 243 30.01 7.12 -29.08
N THR A 244 30.72 6.28 -29.86
CA THR A 244 30.09 5.22 -30.66
C THR A 244 29.43 4.15 -29.78
N LYS A 245 30.04 3.71 -28.67
CA LYS A 245 29.45 2.77 -27.73
C LYS A 245 28.18 3.34 -27.07
N GLU A 246 28.20 4.61 -26.73
CA GLU A 246 27.01 5.26 -26.13
C GLU A 246 25.90 5.42 -27.17
N LEU A 247 26.25 5.79 -28.43
CA LEU A 247 25.30 5.78 -29.51
C LEU A 247 24.63 4.43 -29.71
N ILE A 248 25.42 3.34 -29.72
CA ILE A 248 24.93 1.95 -29.77
C ILE A 248 23.99 1.67 -28.61
N GLY A 249 24.37 2.08 -27.39
CA GLY A 249 23.54 1.93 -26.19
C GLY A 249 22.18 2.64 -26.33
N ASN A 250 22.20 3.89 -26.78
CA ASN A 250 20.99 4.70 -27.00
C ASN A 250 20.11 4.10 -28.11
N LYS A 251 20.68 3.64 -29.24
CA LYS A 251 19.90 3.02 -30.30
C LYS A 251 19.27 1.69 -29.85
N LYS A 252 20.00 0.86 -29.11
CA LYS A 252 19.43 -0.35 -28.47
C LYS A 252 18.30 -0.02 -27.52
N TYR A 253 18.41 1.06 -26.73
CA TYR A 253 17.35 1.52 -25.86
C TYR A 253 16.10 1.97 -26.65
N ILE A 254 16.28 2.74 -27.74
CA ILE A 254 15.17 3.14 -28.62
C ILE A 254 14.49 1.92 -29.21
N LEU A 255 15.23 0.93 -29.72
CA LEU A 255 14.67 -0.30 -30.30
C LEU A 255 13.91 -1.14 -29.28
N SER A 256 14.38 -1.19 -28.03
CA SER A 256 13.76 -2.03 -26.97
C SER A 256 12.63 -1.33 -26.24
N LYS A 257 12.82 -0.07 -25.85
CA LYS A 257 11.88 0.69 -25.00
C LYS A 257 11.12 1.77 -25.78
N GLY A 258 11.82 2.54 -26.66
CA GLY A 258 11.23 3.63 -27.42
C GLY A 258 10.13 3.13 -28.37
N ILE A 259 10.45 2.16 -29.22
CA ILE A 259 9.48 1.56 -30.15
C ILE A 259 8.31 0.91 -29.41
N LYS A 260 8.58 0.21 -28.29
CA LYS A 260 7.52 -0.36 -27.46
C LYS A 260 6.58 0.71 -26.91
N ARG A 261 7.14 1.85 -26.50
CA ARG A 261 6.35 3.01 -26.04
C ARG A 261 5.45 3.53 -27.18
N ASP A 262 6.00 3.75 -28.37
CA ASP A 262 5.25 4.30 -29.50
C ASP A 262 4.12 3.34 -29.94
N VAL A 263 4.37 2.03 -29.96
CA VAL A 263 3.32 1.00 -30.17
C VAL A 263 2.27 1.03 -29.05
N ASN A 264 2.66 1.25 -27.81
CA ASN A 264 1.70 1.35 -26.70
C ASN A 264 0.85 2.63 -26.82
N VAL A 265 1.42 3.74 -27.29
CA VAL A 265 0.67 4.98 -27.57
C VAL A 265 -0.37 4.72 -28.65
N MET A 266 0.00 4.07 -29.77
CA MET A 266 -0.94 3.69 -30.83
C MET A 266 -2.06 2.78 -30.27
N LYS A 267 -1.73 1.79 -29.44
CA LYS A 267 -2.73 0.93 -28.78
C LYS A 267 -3.63 1.71 -27.83
N SER A 268 -3.12 2.72 -27.15
CA SER A 268 -3.92 3.62 -26.32
C SER A 268 -4.92 4.43 -27.16
N ASN A 269 -4.47 4.98 -28.31
CA ASN A 269 -5.35 5.68 -29.22
C ASN A 269 -6.45 4.75 -29.79
N ILE A 270 -6.12 3.50 -30.10
CA ILE A 270 -7.12 2.47 -30.48
C ILE A 270 -8.12 2.23 -29.33
N SER A 271 -7.64 2.22 -28.08
CA SER A 271 -8.51 2.06 -26.92
C SER A 271 -9.44 3.25 -26.70
N ASP A 272 -8.99 4.45 -27.05
CA ASP A 272 -9.82 5.66 -27.01
C ASP A 272 -10.94 5.61 -28.05
N ILE A 273 -10.64 5.18 -29.29
CA ILE A 273 -11.66 4.91 -30.30
C ILE A 273 -12.66 3.87 -29.79
N ARG A 274 -12.19 2.77 -29.22
CA ARG A 274 -13.07 1.74 -28.66
C ARG A 274 -13.99 2.25 -27.56
N ARG A 275 -13.51 3.15 -26.70
CA ARG A 275 -14.30 3.74 -25.61
C ARG A 275 -15.37 4.69 -26.10
N ARG A 276 -15.07 5.43 -27.17
CA ARG A 276 -16.02 6.37 -27.79
C ARG A 276 -17.07 5.65 -28.65
N MET A 277 -16.71 4.50 -29.21
CA MET A 277 -17.60 3.75 -30.08
C MET A 277 -18.54 2.85 -29.26
N PRO A 278 -19.85 3.11 -29.29
CA PRO A 278 -20.82 2.29 -28.56
C PRO A 278 -20.94 0.87 -29.13
N MET A 279 -21.69 0.04 -28.43
CA MET A 279 -22.11 -1.25 -28.97
C MET A 279 -23.63 -1.38 -28.99
N GLU A 280 -24.17 -2.18 -29.91
CA GLU A 280 -25.59 -2.41 -29.96
C GLU A 280 -26.08 -3.21 -28.75
N VAL A 281 -27.16 -2.74 -28.12
CA VAL A 281 -27.73 -3.35 -26.91
C VAL A 281 -28.67 -4.43 -27.30
N LEU A 282 -28.26 -5.69 -27.16
CA LEU A 282 -29.08 -6.90 -27.45
C LEU A 282 -29.70 -7.50 -26.18
N LYS A 283 -29.21 -7.16 -25.01
CA LYS A 283 -29.64 -7.71 -23.71
C LYS A 283 -30.26 -6.60 -22.86
N THR A 284 -31.32 -6.95 -22.14
CA THR A 284 -32.06 -6.05 -21.25
C THR A 284 -31.81 -6.33 -19.76
N LYS A 285 -31.29 -7.53 -19.44
CA LYS A 285 -31.03 -7.95 -18.06
C LYS A 285 -29.67 -8.59 -17.92
N PRO A 286 -28.95 -8.37 -16.78
CA PRO A 286 -27.72 -9.06 -16.48
C PRO A 286 -28.01 -10.53 -16.17
N PHE A 287 -27.36 -11.45 -16.88
CA PHE A 287 -27.55 -12.90 -16.70
C PHE A 287 -26.23 -13.61 -16.33
N TYR A 288 -25.11 -13.18 -16.88
CA TYR A 288 -23.81 -13.82 -16.65
C TYR A 288 -23.29 -13.62 -15.22
N ALA A 289 -23.79 -12.58 -14.52
CA ALA A 289 -23.51 -12.37 -13.12
C ALA A 289 -23.94 -13.58 -12.27
N TRP A 290 -25.12 -14.15 -12.54
CA TRP A 290 -25.61 -15.34 -11.86
C TRP A 290 -24.81 -16.60 -12.20
N LEU A 291 -24.36 -16.74 -13.44
CA LEU A 291 -23.52 -17.87 -13.86
C LEU A 291 -22.13 -17.85 -13.22
N THR A 292 -21.66 -16.69 -12.78
CA THR A 292 -20.38 -16.57 -12.08
C THR A 292 -20.46 -16.99 -10.60
N ALA A 293 -21.67 -17.14 -10.05
CA ALA A 293 -21.85 -17.53 -8.65
C ALA A 293 -21.19 -18.88 -8.31
N PRO A 294 -21.38 -19.97 -9.09
CA PRO A 294 -20.69 -21.23 -8.79
C PRO A 294 -19.20 -21.21 -9.10
N LEU A 295 -18.74 -20.39 -10.05
CA LEU A 295 -17.34 -20.37 -10.51
C LEU A 295 -16.89 -18.95 -10.83
N PRO A 296 -16.16 -18.28 -9.91
CA PRO A 296 -15.57 -16.98 -10.19
C PRO A 296 -14.70 -17.00 -11.46
N GLY A 297 -14.91 -16.03 -12.34
CA GLY A 297 -14.24 -15.96 -13.65
C GLY A 297 -15.09 -16.42 -14.85
N LEU A 298 -16.13 -17.24 -14.65
CA LEU A 298 -16.97 -17.71 -15.74
C LEU A 298 -17.74 -16.55 -16.42
N GLY A 299 -18.33 -15.66 -15.65
CA GLY A 299 -19.04 -14.50 -16.18
C GLY A 299 -18.11 -13.52 -16.92
N GLN A 300 -16.88 -13.34 -16.45
CA GLN A 300 -15.86 -12.56 -17.14
C GLN A 300 -15.47 -13.20 -18.49
N LEU A 301 -15.33 -14.52 -18.51
CA LEU A 301 -15.06 -15.27 -19.75
C LEU A 301 -16.17 -15.08 -20.78
N LEU A 302 -17.42 -15.20 -20.35
CA LEU A 302 -18.60 -15.01 -21.21
C LEU A 302 -18.70 -13.57 -21.73
N ASN A 303 -18.26 -12.59 -20.95
CA ASN A 303 -18.16 -11.19 -21.35
C ASN A 303 -16.88 -10.89 -22.16
N LYS A 304 -16.11 -11.89 -22.58
CA LYS A 304 -14.86 -11.78 -23.36
C LYS A 304 -13.77 -10.97 -22.66
N GLN A 305 -13.79 -10.94 -21.33
CA GLN A 305 -12.77 -10.27 -20.48
C GLN A 305 -11.70 -11.27 -20.04
N PHE A 306 -10.95 -11.82 -20.99
CA PHE A 306 -10.00 -12.93 -20.78
C PHE A 306 -8.97 -12.66 -19.67
N PHE A 307 -8.44 -11.44 -19.56
CA PHE A 307 -7.48 -11.09 -18.51
C PHE A 307 -8.07 -11.29 -17.11
N LYS A 308 -9.27 -10.76 -16.87
CA LYS A 308 -9.96 -10.91 -15.59
C LYS A 308 -10.41 -12.34 -15.36
N ALA A 309 -10.86 -13.03 -16.43
CA ALA A 309 -11.26 -14.44 -16.35
C ALA A 309 -10.12 -15.33 -15.82
N ILE A 310 -8.89 -15.14 -16.31
CA ILE A 310 -7.70 -15.87 -15.82
C ILE A 310 -7.44 -15.55 -14.34
N LEU A 311 -7.50 -14.26 -13.95
CA LEU A 311 -7.28 -13.84 -12.58
C LEU A 311 -8.29 -14.50 -11.61
N PHE A 312 -9.57 -14.49 -11.95
CA PHE A 312 -10.61 -15.11 -11.12
C PHE A 312 -10.60 -16.65 -11.21
N ALA A 313 -10.12 -17.24 -12.31
CA ALA A 313 -9.90 -18.68 -12.39
C ALA A 313 -8.82 -19.15 -11.40
N ILE A 314 -7.75 -18.37 -11.22
CA ILE A 314 -6.75 -18.62 -10.16
C ILE A 314 -7.40 -18.51 -8.78
N GLY A 315 -8.27 -17.52 -8.58
CA GLY A 315 -9.08 -17.40 -7.35
C GLY A 315 -9.98 -18.61 -7.13
N SER A 316 -10.63 -19.13 -8.17
CA SER A 316 -11.45 -20.35 -8.09
C SER A 316 -10.62 -21.59 -7.73
N LEU A 317 -9.42 -21.72 -8.31
CA LEU A 317 -8.49 -22.80 -7.96
C LEU A 317 -8.09 -22.73 -6.49
N PHE A 318 -7.82 -21.53 -5.97
CA PHE A 318 -7.56 -21.33 -4.54
C PHE A 318 -8.77 -21.72 -3.68
N ILE A 319 -9.98 -21.29 -4.03
CA ILE A 319 -11.20 -21.56 -3.27
C ILE A 319 -11.46 -23.07 -3.18
N TYR A 320 -11.51 -23.74 -4.33
CA TYR A 320 -11.87 -25.16 -4.40
C TYR A 320 -10.71 -26.12 -4.09
N GLY A 321 -9.47 -25.70 -4.34
CA GLY A 321 -8.28 -26.52 -4.12
C GLY A 321 -7.68 -26.37 -2.72
N ILE A 322 -7.88 -25.23 -2.06
CA ILE A 322 -7.24 -24.92 -0.77
C ILE A 322 -8.27 -24.53 0.29
N ALA A 323 -9.04 -23.46 0.07
CA ALA A 323 -9.81 -22.85 1.16
C ALA A 323 -10.97 -23.72 1.63
N ILE A 324 -11.78 -24.27 0.71
CA ILE A 324 -12.89 -25.17 1.07
C ILE A 324 -12.38 -26.49 1.66
N PRO A 325 -11.42 -27.20 1.02
CA PRO A 325 -10.86 -28.41 1.64
C PRO A 325 -10.32 -28.17 3.03
N TYR A 326 -9.53 -27.11 3.21
CA TYR A 326 -8.99 -26.77 4.54
C TYR A 326 -10.08 -26.45 5.56
N ALA A 327 -11.12 -25.71 5.18
CA ALA A 327 -12.25 -25.42 6.03
C ALA A 327 -13.07 -26.65 6.46
N LEU A 328 -13.09 -27.69 5.61
CA LEU A 328 -13.71 -28.99 5.89
C LEU A 328 -12.78 -29.97 6.65
N GLY A 329 -11.56 -29.57 6.98
CA GLY A 329 -10.60 -30.39 7.70
C GLY A 329 -9.60 -31.14 6.83
N PHE A 330 -9.69 -31.08 5.50
CA PHE A 330 -8.72 -31.72 4.62
C PHE A 330 -7.42 -30.90 4.55
N GLY A 331 -6.31 -31.56 4.91
CA GLY A 331 -4.98 -30.90 4.95
C GLY A 331 -4.67 -30.18 6.25
N ASN A 332 -5.55 -30.20 7.23
CA ASN A 332 -5.29 -29.75 8.60
C ASN A 332 -4.58 -30.84 9.41
N TYR A 333 -3.78 -30.45 10.37
CA TYR A 333 -3.09 -31.39 11.25
C TYR A 333 -4.07 -32.21 12.11
N GLN A 334 -5.16 -31.59 12.59
CA GLN A 334 -6.18 -32.23 13.42
C GLN A 334 -7.36 -32.79 12.62
N GLY A 335 -7.58 -32.34 11.37
CA GLY A 335 -8.57 -32.88 10.46
C GLY A 335 -9.99 -32.30 10.59
N ASP A 336 -10.25 -31.35 11.49
CA ASP A 336 -11.60 -30.86 11.80
C ASP A 336 -11.95 -29.49 11.17
N GLY A 337 -10.97 -28.75 10.67
CA GLY A 337 -11.20 -27.45 10.06
C GLY A 337 -11.95 -26.46 10.97
N ILE A 338 -13.04 -25.87 10.45
CA ILE A 338 -13.87 -24.92 11.21
C ILE A 338 -14.59 -25.63 12.40
N ALA A 339 -14.99 -26.87 12.25
CA ALA A 339 -15.66 -27.61 13.32
C ALA A 339 -14.76 -27.74 14.56
N GLY A 340 -13.45 -27.90 14.35
CA GLY A 340 -12.47 -27.94 15.43
C GLY A 340 -12.44 -26.70 16.31
N LEU A 341 -12.75 -25.52 15.77
CA LEU A 341 -12.89 -24.30 16.56
C LEU A 341 -14.06 -24.36 17.54
N VAL A 342 -15.15 -25.03 17.16
CA VAL A 342 -16.34 -25.15 18.02
C VAL A 342 -16.11 -26.20 19.09
N THR A 343 -15.61 -27.38 18.71
CA THR A 343 -15.44 -28.54 19.62
C THR A 343 -14.25 -28.42 20.56
N LEU A 344 -13.19 -27.70 20.14
CA LEU A 344 -11.90 -27.59 20.86
C LEU A 344 -11.32 -28.94 21.28
N ALA A 345 -11.57 -29.99 20.50
CA ALA A 345 -11.15 -31.38 20.81
C ALA A 345 -11.75 -31.93 22.12
N SER A 346 -12.92 -31.46 22.55
CA SER A 346 -13.56 -31.90 23.82
C SER A 346 -13.76 -33.42 23.85
N GLU A 347 -14.14 -34.04 22.74
CA GLU A 347 -14.33 -35.47 22.56
C GLU A 347 -13.17 -36.18 21.84
N GLY A 348 -12.10 -35.47 21.54
CA GLY A 348 -10.96 -35.98 20.76
C GLY A 348 -10.04 -36.92 21.54
N LYS A 349 -9.05 -37.49 20.87
CA LYS A 349 -8.01 -38.38 21.46
C LYS A 349 -7.15 -37.63 22.49
N LYS A 350 -6.48 -38.35 23.39
CA LYS A 350 -5.57 -37.74 24.41
C LYS A 350 -4.47 -36.88 23.79
N ILE A 351 -4.06 -37.15 22.57
CA ILE A 351 -3.00 -36.43 21.87
C ILE A 351 -3.48 -35.08 21.30
N ASP A 352 -4.79 -34.90 21.13
CA ASP A 352 -5.37 -33.71 20.54
C ASP A 352 -5.21 -32.51 21.46
N LYS A 353 -4.85 -31.34 20.91
CA LYS A 353 -4.64 -30.08 21.63
C LYS A 353 -5.63 -29.02 21.20
N SER A 354 -6.46 -28.56 22.13
CA SER A 354 -7.49 -27.53 21.88
C SER A 354 -6.93 -26.26 21.23
N LEU A 355 -5.72 -25.86 21.59
CA LEU A 355 -5.07 -24.69 20.99
C LEU A 355 -4.81 -24.85 19.48
N ILE A 356 -4.44 -26.06 19.04
CA ILE A 356 -4.20 -26.32 17.60
C ILE A 356 -5.53 -26.29 16.85
N PHE A 357 -6.58 -26.92 17.38
CA PHE A 357 -7.93 -26.86 16.81
C PHE A 357 -8.43 -25.41 16.68
N MET A 358 -8.17 -24.59 17.68
CA MET A 358 -8.51 -23.16 17.66
C MET A 358 -7.76 -22.43 16.54
N ILE A 359 -6.44 -22.59 16.42
CA ILE A 359 -5.64 -21.91 15.42
C ILE A 359 -6.02 -22.36 14.01
N GLU A 360 -6.16 -23.67 13.78
CA GLU A 360 -6.58 -24.23 12.48
C GLU A 360 -7.97 -23.73 12.08
N GLY A 361 -8.91 -23.70 13.02
CA GLY A 361 -10.24 -23.15 12.78
C GLY A 361 -10.26 -21.66 12.49
N ILE A 362 -9.43 -20.87 13.17
CA ILE A 362 -9.25 -19.44 12.87
C ILE A 362 -8.69 -19.24 11.46
N VAL A 363 -7.64 -19.99 11.09
CA VAL A 363 -7.07 -19.94 9.73
C VAL A 363 -8.14 -20.31 8.69
N ALA A 364 -8.93 -21.35 8.96
CA ALA A 364 -10.03 -21.79 8.09
C ALA A 364 -11.07 -20.67 7.89
N ILE A 365 -11.47 -19.96 8.95
CA ILE A 365 -12.37 -18.80 8.85
C ILE A 365 -11.80 -17.70 7.98
N PHE A 366 -10.51 -17.38 8.13
CA PHE A 366 -9.86 -16.36 7.27
C PHE A 366 -9.81 -16.79 5.80
N LEU A 367 -9.51 -18.07 5.52
CA LEU A 367 -9.52 -18.59 4.15
C LEU A 367 -10.92 -18.55 3.52
N VAL A 368 -11.95 -18.88 4.30
CA VAL A 368 -13.36 -18.77 3.84
C VAL A 368 -13.76 -17.31 3.64
N ALA A 369 -13.41 -16.41 4.55
CA ALA A 369 -13.68 -14.98 4.40
C ALA A 369 -13.01 -14.41 3.13
N PHE A 370 -11.78 -14.83 2.85
CA PHE A 370 -11.06 -14.46 1.62
C PHE A 370 -11.75 -15.02 0.37
N SER A 371 -12.24 -16.26 0.46
CA SER A 371 -13.02 -16.88 -0.62
C SER A 371 -14.31 -16.12 -0.90
N ILE A 372 -15.05 -15.75 0.14
CA ILE A 372 -16.27 -14.93 0.01
C ILE A 372 -15.95 -13.58 -0.64
N ALA A 373 -14.85 -12.95 -0.27
CA ALA A 373 -14.42 -11.70 -0.90
C ALA A 373 -14.13 -11.87 -2.39
N ILE A 374 -13.46 -12.96 -2.81
CA ILE A 374 -13.22 -13.28 -4.23
C ILE A 374 -14.55 -13.45 -4.96
N TYR A 375 -15.50 -14.20 -4.39
CA TYR A 375 -16.84 -14.37 -4.95
C TYR A 375 -17.56 -13.04 -5.15
N LEU A 376 -17.61 -12.22 -4.12
CA LEU A 376 -18.30 -10.92 -4.17
C LEU A 376 -17.66 -9.99 -5.21
N ILE A 377 -16.34 -9.90 -5.23
CA ILE A 377 -15.61 -9.06 -6.20
C ILE A 377 -15.88 -9.55 -7.63
N SER A 378 -15.84 -10.87 -7.88
CA SER A 378 -16.13 -11.44 -9.18
C SER A 378 -17.57 -11.17 -9.62
N TYR A 379 -18.53 -11.40 -8.73
CA TYR A 379 -19.95 -11.16 -8.98
C TYR A 379 -20.25 -9.68 -9.32
N PHE A 380 -19.78 -8.77 -8.47
CA PHE A 380 -20.03 -7.34 -8.69
C PHE A 380 -19.30 -6.81 -9.92
N ASP A 381 -18.11 -7.32 -10.25
CA ASP A 381 -17.42 -6.96 -11.48
C ASP A 381 -18.21 -7.38 -12.72
N VAL A 382 -18.71 -8.62 -12.78
CA VAL A 382 -19.54 -9.08 -13.89
C VAL A 382 -20.83 -8.28 -13.98
N LEU A 383 -21.51 -8.09 -12.84
CA LEU A 383 -22.75 -7.33 -12.78
C LEU A 383 -22.57 -5.88 -13.29
N LYS A 384 -21.48 -5.25 -12.92
CA LYS A 384 -21.12 -3.92 -13.41
C LYS A 384 -20.91 -3.92 -14.93
N VAL A 385 -20.11 -4.85 -15.42
CA VAL A 385 -19.81 -4.96 -16.85
C VAL A 385 -21.06 -5.24 -17.67
N GLU A 386 -21.97 -6.12 -17.20
CA GLU A 386 -23.24 -6.39 -17.90
C GLU A 386 -24.17 -5.16 -17.88
N LYS A 387 -24.21 -4.43 -16.76
CA LYS A 387 -24.93 -3.14 -16.70
C LYS A 387 -24.33 -2.12 -17.68
N ASP A 388 -23.01 -2.11 -17.85
CA ASP A 388 -22.32 -1.25 -18.81
C ASP A 388 -22.68 -1.67 -20.25
N ILE A 389 -22.67 -2.97 -20.55
CA ILE A 389 -23.05 -3.51 -21.87
C ILE A 389 -24.52 -3.16 -22.21
N ILE A 390 -25.44 -3.29 -21.25
CA ILE A 390 -26.86 -2.91 -21.40
C ILE A 390 -27.00 -1.40 -21.76
N LYS A 391 -26.03 -0.59 -21.36
CA LYS A 391 -25.98 0.85 -21.68
C LYS A 391 -25.20 1.19 -22.95
N GLY A 392 -24.77 0.18 -23.69
CA GLY A 392 -23.99 0.33 -24.91
C GLY A 392 -22.49 0.56 -24.70
N ILE A 393 -21.99 0.44 -23.46
CA ILE A 393 -20.57 0.62 -23.16
C ILE A 393 -19.83 -0.67 -23.42
N ARG A 394 -18.74 -0.61 -24.20
CA ARG A 394 -17.95 -1.79 -24.55
C ARG A 394 -17.12 -2.30 -23.35
N PRO A 395 -17.09 -3.62 -23.10
CA PRO A 395 -16.20 -4.20 -22.09
C PRO A 395 -14.74 -4.00 -22.49
N ARG A 396 -13.90 -3.82 -21.45
CA ARG A 396 -12.46 -3.64 -21.65
C ARG A 396 -11.81 -4.88 -22.26
N ASN A 397 -10.91 -4.66 -23.21
CA ASN A 397 -10.07 -5.71 -23.77
C ASN A 397 -8.87 -6.03 -22.85
N TRP A 398 -8.00 -6.95 -23.28
CA TRP A 398 -6.80 -7.35 -22.54
C TRP A 398 -5.86 -6.16 -22.24
N PHE A 399 -5.51 -5.36 -23.26
CA PHE A 399 -4.62 -4.22 -23.12
C PHE A 399 -5.20 -3.16 -22.17
N GLU A 400 -6.45 -2.80 -22.34
CA GLU A 400 -7.16 -1.83 -21.49
C GLU A 400 -7.25 -2.29 -20.04
N SER A 401 -7.47 -3.60 -19.81
CA SER A 401 -7.50 -4.19 -18.47
C SER A 401 -6.13 -4.17 -17.80
N LEU A 402 -5.07 -4.53 -18.56
CA LEU A 402 -3.70 -4.53 -18.06
C LEU A 402 -3.24 -3.11 -17.72
N THR A 403 -3.48 -2.15 -18.62
CA THR A 403 -3.13 -0.74 -18.38
C THR A 403 -3.84 -0.18 -17.15
N LYS A 404 -5.11 -0.56 -16.92
CA LYS A 404 -5.81 -0.16 -15.70
C LYS A 404 -5.20 -0.75 -14.44
N VAL A 405 -4.78 -2.00 -14.48
CA VAL A 405 -4.08 -2.62 -13.34
C VAL A 405 -2.73 -1.95 -13.09
N GLU A 406 -1.98 -1.60 -14.15
CA GLU A 406 -0.71 -0.90 -14.04
C GLU A 406 -0.86 0.53 -13.49
N SER A 407 -1.94 1.24 -13.82
CA SER A 407 -2.15 2.64 -13.38
C SER A 407 -2.88 2.75 -12.04
N GLU A 408 -4.04 2.08 -11.89
CA GLU A 408 -4.90 2.19 -10.72
C GLU A 408 -4.73 1.03 -9.73
N GLY A 409 -4.44 -0.17 -10.23
CA GLY A 409 -4.34 -1.41 -9.45
C GLY A 409 -2.96 -1.65 -8.83
N PHE A 410 -1.92 -0.98 -9.31
CA PHE A 410 -0.54 -1.21 -8.88
C PHE A 410 -0.31 -1.06 -7.37
N PRO A 411 -0.83 -0.03 -6.68
CA PRO A 411 -0.67 0.10 -5.24
C PRO A 411 -1.23 -1.12 -4.48
N TYR A 412 -2.39 -1.63 -4.89
CA TYR A 412 -3.02 -2.79 -4.27
C TYR A 412 -2.23 -4.08 -4.51
N LEU A 413 -1.68 -4.27 -5.73
CA LEU A 413 -0.84 -5.43 -6.05
C LEU A 413 0.46 -5.45 -5.23
N VAL A 414 1.10 -4.29 -5.07
CA VAL A 414 2.33 -4.18 -4.26
C VAL A 414 2.05 -4.39 -2.78
N SER A 415 0.87 -3.98 -2.30
CA SER A 415 0.47 -4.15 -0.90
C SER A 415 0.00 -5.58 -0.56
N LEU A 416 -0.38 -6.39 -1.55
CA LEU A 416 -0.96 -7.71 -1.33
C LEU A 416 -0.05 -8.68 -0.57
N PRO A 417 1.26 -8.79 -0.87
CA PRO A 417 2.16 -9.64 -0.07
C PRO A 417 2.24 -9.18 1.40
N ALA A 418 2.33 -7.87 1.64
CA ALA A 418 2.33 -7.32 2.99
C ALA A 418 1.01 -7.60 3.73
N LEU A 419 -0.12 -7.50 3.05
CA LEU A 419 -1.43 -7.84 3.61
C LEU A 419 -1.51 -9.31 4.03
N ILE A 420 -1.06 -10.23 3.17
CA ILE A 420 -1.03 -11.66 3.48
C ILE A 420 -0.17 -11.92 4.73
N VAL A 421 1.04 -11.37 4.76
CA VAL A 421 1.95 -11.50 5.91
C VAL A 421 1.29 -10.94 7.17
N THR A 422 0.64 -9.79 7.10
CA THR A 422 -0.06 -9.17 8.23
C THR A 422 -1.20 -10.06 8.75
N ILE A 423 -1.97 -10.69 7.87
CA ILE A 423 -3.05 -11.61 8.28
C ILE A 423 -2.48 -12.77 9.09
N PHE A 424 -1.44 -13.45 8.60
CA PHE A 424 -0.94 -14.66 9.24
C PHE A 424 -0.04 -14.37 10.45
N ILE A 425 0.76 -13.31 10.42
CA ILE A 425 1.73 -13.04 11.50
C ILE A 425 1.13 -12.14 12.58
N VAL A 426 0.13 -11.29 12.26
CA VAL A 426 -0.45 -10.34 13.21
C VAL A 426 -1.89 -10.70 13.57
N ILE A 427 -2.77 -10.84 12.56
CA ILE A 427 -4.21 -10.97 12.82
C ILE A 427 -4.55 -12.35 13.41
N VAL A 428 -3.96 -13.44 12.89
CA VAL A 428 -4.22 -14.78 13.42
C VAL A 428 -3.82 -14.90 14.90
N PRO A 429 -2.61 -14.49 15.35
CA PRO A 429 -2.26 -14.52 16.76
C PRO A 429 -3.16 -13.62 17.64
N ILE A 430 -3.53 -12.43 17.17
CA ILE A 430 -4.46 -11.57 17.90
C ILE A 430 -5.83 -12.24 18.05
N THR A 431 -6.36 -12.81 16.96
CA THR A 431 -7.65 -13.50 16.99
C THR A 431 -7.57 -14.73 17.90
N THR A 432 -6.44 -15.46 17.90
CA THR A 432 -6.20 -16.58 18.82
C THR A 432 -6.22 -16.11 20.28
N ALA A 433 -5.55 -15.00 20.59
CA ALA A 433 -5.58 -14.43 21.94
C ALA A 433 -7.00 -13.99 22.34
N ILE A 434 -7.78 -13.39 21.42
CA ILE A 434 -9.18 -13.05 21.68
C ILE A 434 -10.00 -14.31 21.97
N MET A 435 -9.90 -15.35 21.15
CA MET A 435 -10.63 -16.59 21.36
C MET A 435 -10.21 -17.27 22.66
N LEU A 436 -8.91 -17.31 22.94
CA LEU A 436 -8.36 -17.90 24.15
C LEU A 436 -8.93 -17.25 25.45
N SER A 437 -9.21 -15.95 25.38
CA SER A 437 -9.79 -15.23 26.54
C SER A 437 -11.18 -15.73 26.98
N PHE A 438 -11.88 -16.41 26.06
CA PHE A 438 -13.21 -17.03 26.33
C PHE A 438 -13.12 -18.51 26.70
N THR A 439 -11.91 -19.04 26.90
CA THR A 439 -11.69 -20.46 27.24
C THR A 439 -11.24 -20.65 28.69
N GLY A 440 -11.25 -21.90 29.15
CA GLY A 440 -10.82 -22.30 30.50
C GLY A 440 -9.37 -22.82 30.56
N MET A 441 -8.45 -22.35 29.68
CA MET A 441 -7.05 -22.79 29.73
C MET A 441 -6.34 -22.28 30.96
N ASN A 442 -5.94 -23.21 31.83
CA ASN A 442 -5.29 -22.94 33.11
C ASN A 442 -4.28 -24.05 33.42
N PRO A 443 -3.48 -24.01 34.52
CA PRO A 443 -2.44 -24.99 34.82
C PRO A 443 -2.91 -26.45 34.82
N LYS A 444 -4.18 -26.69 35.12
CA LYS A 444 -4.76 -28.06 35.12
C LYS A 444 -5.23 -28.50 33.74
N ASN A 445 -5.57 -27.55 32.87
CA ASN A 445 -6.22 -27.78 31.58
C ASN A 445 -5.39 -27.18 30.43
N GLN A 446 -4.12 -27.53 30.30
CA GLN A 446 -3.21 -26.97 29.27
C GLN A 446 -3.43 -27.56 27.88
N SER A 447 -3.72 -28.86 27.79
CA SER A 447 -3.88 -29.54 26.52
C SER A 447 -5.31 -29.51 26.01
N LYS A 448 -6.28 -29.70 26.88
CA LYS A 448 -7.70 -29.67 26.57
C LYS A 448 -8.42 -28.70 27.51
N PHE A 449 -9.12 -27.75 26.94
CA PHE A 449 -9.85 -26.75 27.71
C PHE A 449 -11.19 -26.45 27.05
N PRO A 450 -12.26 -26.20 27.88
CA PRO A 450 -13.58 -25.87 27.38
C PRO A 450 -13.72 -24.38 27.06
N TRP A 451 -14.79 -24.03 26.33
CA TRP A 451 -15.31 -22.68 26.29
C TRP A 451 -15.96 -22.33 27.64
N VAL A 452 -15.60 -21.17 28.19
CA VAL A 452 -16.18 -20.65 29.48
C VAL A 452 -16.90 -19.31 29.29
N GLY A 453 -17.00 -18.83 28.05
CA GLY A 453 -17.65 -17.56 27.75
C GLY A 453 -17.01 -16.38 28.47
N PHE A 454 -17.77 -15.58 29.17
CA PHE A 454 -17.32 -14.36 29.84
C PHE A 454 -16.80 -14.58 31.29
N ASP A 455 -16.64 -15.81 31.75
CA ASP A 455 -16.23 -16.08 33.15
C ASP A 455 -14.90 -15.41 33.50
N ASN A 456 -13.91 -15.44 32.61
CA ASN A 456 -12.64 -14.78 32.85
C ASN A 456 -12.80 -13.26 33.03
N TYR A 457 -13.70 -12.64 32.30
CA TYR A 457 -13.99 -11.21 32.39
C TYR A 457 -14.77 -10.86 33.68
N THR A 458 -15.67 -11.72 34.12
CA THR A 458 -16.39 -11.53 35.38
C THR A 458 -15.45 -11.64 36.56
N LEU A 459 -14.50 -12.58 36.57
CA LEU A 459 -13.45 -12.68 37.58
C LEU A 459 -12.60 -11.40 37.69
N ILE A 460 -12.24 -10.81 36.54
CA ILE A 460 -11.48 -9.54 36.48
C ILE A 460 -12.33 -8.39 37.03
N ALA A 461 -13.56 -8.27 36.57
CA ALA A 461 -14.46 -7.16 36.90
C ALA A 461 -14.83 -7.15 38.42
N THR A 462 -15.12 -8.31 38.96
CA THR A 462 -15.50 -8.48 40.40
C THR A 462 -14.29 -8.48 41.33
N GLY A 463 -13.07 -8.55 40.80
CA GLY A 463 -11.88 -8.72 41.65
C GLY A 463 -11.82 -10.08 42.36
N SER A 464 -12.51 -11.08 41.84
CA SER A 464 -12.62 -12.40 42.45
C SER A 464 -11.51 -13.35 41.93
N GLY A 465 -11.26 -14.40 42.69
CA GLY A 465 -10.24 -15.39 42.35
C GLY A 465 -8.81 -14.87 42.50
N LEU A 466 -7.85 -15.75 42.21
CA LEU A 466 -6.42 -15.49 42.44
C LEU A 466 -5.90 -14.33 41.59
N ALA A 467 -6.35 -14.22 40.35
CA ALA A 467 -5.89 -13.22 39.40
C ALA A 467 -6.69 -11.91 39.47
N GLY A 468 -7.98 -11.96 39.73
CA GLY A 468 -8.84 -10.77 39.80
C GLY A 468 -8.56 -9.89 41.01
N SER A 469 -8.25 -10.48 42.17
CA SER A 469 -8.01 -9.76 43.41
C SER A 469 -6.85 -8.75 43.37
N VAL A 470 -5.86 -9.02 42.54
CA VAL A 470 -4.64 -8.21 42.41
C VAL A 470 -4.72 -7.23 41.24
N PHE A 471 -5.55 -7.49 40.25
CA PHE A 471 -5.66 -6.74 39.02
C PHE A 471 -5.84 -5.22 39.23
N TRP A 472 -6.81 -4.81 40.05
CA TRP A 472 -7.14 -3.40 40.27
C TRP A 472 -6.02 -2.63 40.96
N SER A 473 -5.29 -3.28 41.87
CA SER A 473 -4.14 -2.68 42.55
C SER A 473 -2.96 -2.43 41.57
N ILE A 474 -2.70 -3.39 40.68
CA ILE A 474 -1.66 -3.29 39.68
C ILE A 474 -2.07 -2.28 38.60
N LEU A 475 -3.33 -2.25 38.16
CA LEU A 475 -3.85 -1.24 37.26
C LEU A 475 -3.64 0.18 37.80
N GLY A 476 -4.00 0.40 39.05
CA GLY A 476 -3.80 1.70 39.71
C GLY A 476 -2.34 2.14 39.70
N TRP A 477 -1.41 1.24 40.05
CA TRP A 477 0.01 1.52 39.99
C TRP A 477 0.49 1.73 38.53
N THR A 478 0.04 0.95 37.58
CA THR A 478 0.37 1.09 36.15
C THR A 478 -0.05 2.45 35.61
N LEU A 479 -1.23 2.96 36.02
CA LEU A 479 -1.69 4.30 35.61
C LEU A 479 -0.79 5.41 36.23
N VAL A 480 -0.48 5.31 37.54
CA VAL A 480 0.44 6.26 38.17
C VAL A 480 1.82 6.24 37.50
N TRP A 481 2.39 5.06 37.30
CA TRP A 481 3.65 4.89 36.59
C TRP A 481 3.61 5.53 35.20
N THR A 482 2.61 5.22 34.40
CA THR A 482 2.49 5.71 33.03
C THR A 482 2.39 7.21 32.99
N LEU A 483 1.57 7.81 33.86
CA LEU A 483 1.39 9.26 33.92
C LEU A 483 2.66 9.95 34.41
N VAL A 484 3.21 9.51 35.53
CA VAL A 484 4.33 10.23 36.17
C VAL A 484 5.62 10.05 35.38
N ALA A 485 6.02 8.81 35.07
CA ALA A 485 7.27 8.54 34.37
C ALA A 485 7.29 9.16 32.96
N THR A 486 6.17 9.06 32.23
CA THR A 486 6.09 9.65 30.88
C THR A 486 6.09 11.18 30.91
N SER A 487 5.28 11.77 31.80
CA SER A 487 5.23 13.24 31.92
C SER A 487 6.56 13.83 32.36
N MET A 488 7.26 13.18 33.28
CA MET A 488 8.60 13.59 33.70
C MET A 488 9.62 13.44 32.56
N ALA A 489 9.58 12.34 31.81
CA ALA A 489 10.46 12.16 30.64
C ALA A 489 10.22 13.22 29.57
N ILE A 490 8.95 13.58 29.31
CA ILE A 490 8.56 14.64 28.38
C ILE A 490 9.10 16.00 28.90
N LEU A 491 8.86 16.32 30.15
CA LEU A 491 9.28 17.59 30.74
C LEU A 491 10.80 17.72 30.71
N VAL A 492 11.55 16.72 31.20
CA VAL A 492 13.02 16.75 31.22
C VAL A 492 13.58 16.79 29.80
N GLY A 493 13.11 15.95 28.90
CA GLY A 493 13.58 15.92 27.50
C GLY A 493 13.33 17.24 26.78
N PHE A 494 12.17 17.86 26.98
CA PHE A 494 11.84 19.16 26.42
C PHE A 494 12.71 20.28 27.04
N MET A 495 12.92 20.29 28.34
CA MET A 495 13.83 21.25 29.00
C MET A 495 15.26 21.14 28.47
N LEU A 496 15.79 19.93 28.33
CA LEU A 496 17.10 19.68 27.73
C LEU A 496 17.18 20.18 26.29
N ALA A 497 16.11 20.03 25.49
CA ALA A 497 16.07 20.53 24.12
C ALA A 497 16.10 22.05 24.05
N ILE A 498 15.35 22.76 24.91
CA ILE A 498 15.37 24.22 25.02
C ILE A 498 16.76 24.70 25.40
N ILE A 499 17.37 24.10 26.44
CA ILE A 499 18.72 24.44 26.89
C ILE A 499 19.70 24.27 25.74
N ALA A 500 19.71 23.09 25.06
CA ALA A 500 20.64 22.83 23.97
C ALA A 500 20.37 23.65 22.69
N HIS A 501 19.18 24.25 22.56
CA HIS A 501 18.85 25.15 21.45
C HIS A 501 19.35 26.58 21.67
N ASN A 502 19.56 27.02 22.90
CA ASN A 502 19.93 28.38 23.24
C ASN A 502 21.34 28.73 22.70
N ASP A 503 21.45 29.86 21.95
CA ASP A 503 22.69 30.26 21.28
C ASP A 503 23.80 30.74 22.23
N ARG A 504 23.46 31.10 23.45
CA ARG A 504 24.42 31.51 24.47
C ARG A 504 25.24 30.35 25.03
N ILE A 505 24.82 29.11 24.84
CA ILE A 505 25.53 27.92 25.37
C ILE A 505 26.70 27.55 24.46
N LYS A 506 27.90 27.61 25.02
CA LYS A 506 29.14 27.13 24.38
C LYS A 506 29.23 25.60 24.51
N GLY A 507 29.72 24.90 23.50
CA GLY A 507 29.89 23.46 23.54
C GLY A 507 28.60 22.68 23.29
N LYS A 508 27.61 23.23 22.56
CA LYS A 508 26.33 22.59 22.25
C LYS A 508 26.44 21.14 21.75
N THR A 509 27.45 20.86 20.92
CA THR A 509 27.67 19.51 20.36
C THR A 509 27.97 18.51 21.47
N PHE A 510 28.81 18.87 22.44
CA PHE A 510 29.12 18.02 23.59
C PHE A 510 27.85 17.69 24.40
N PHE A 511 27.11 18.74 24.82
CA PHE A 511 25.88 18.55 25.59
C PHE A 511 24.85 17.72 24.84
N ARG A 512 24.63 17.96 23.54
CA ARG A 512 23.73 17.16 22.72
C ARG A 512 24.15 15.69 22.68
N THR A 513 25.45 15.43 22.61
CA THR A 513 25.94 14.03 22.63
C THR A 513 25.68 13.38 23.99
N VAL A 514 25.98 14.12 25.10
CA VAL A 514 25.71 13.61 26.47
C VAL A 514 24.22 13.32 26.70
N PHE A 515 23.34 14.22 26.26
CA PHE A 515 21.88 14.02 26.42
C PHE A 515 21.31 12.85 25.58
N LEU A 516 22.04 12.42 24.57
CA LEU A 516 21.65 11.25 23.77
C LEU A 516 22.26 9.94 24.28
N LEU A 517 23.21 9.98 25.24
CA LEU A 517 23.85 8.76 25.77
C LEU A 517 22.85 7.72 26.30
N PRO A 518 21.79 8.09 27.05
CA PRO A 518 20.83 7.10 27.54
C PRO A 518 20.16 6.29 26.41
N TRP A 519 20.07 6.87 25.22
CA TRP A 519 19.46 6.20 24.05
C TRP A 519 20.51 5.50 23.17
N ALA A 520 21.77 5.88 23.27
CA ALA A 520 22.86 5.26 22.52
C ALA A 520 23.28 3.90 23.09
N VAL A 521 23.06 3.68 24.39
CA VAL A 521 23.33 2.40 25.06
C VAL A 521 22.04 1.55 25.05
N PRO A 522 22.12 0.25 24.71
CA PRO A 522 20.94 -0.62 24.80
C PRO A 522 20.29 -0.57 26.19
N ALA A 523 19.00 -0.25 26.25
CA ALA A 523 18.29 0.01 27.50
C ALA A 523 18.40 -1.15 28.51
N PHE A 524 18.41 -2.41 28.03
CA PHE A 524 18.50 -3.57 28.91
C PHE A 524 19.84 -3.61 29.68
N ILE A 525 20.96 -3.22 29.05
CA ILE A 525 22.28 -3.15 29.71
C ILE A 525 22.25 -2.09 30.81
N THR A 526 21.71 -0.93 30.49
CA THR A 526 21.58 0.19 31.42
C THR A 526 20.70 -0.18 32.62
N ILE A 527 19.54 -0.81 32.38
CA ILE A 527 18.63 -1.23 33.43
C ILE A 527 19.29 -2.26 34.35
N MET A 528 19.96 -3.27 33.79
CA MET A 528 20.68 -4.29 34.56
C MET A 528 21.83 -3.67 35.36
N PHE A 529 22.58 -2.74 34.78
CA PHE A 529 23.63 -2.01 35.50
C PHE A 529 23.05 -1.28 36.72
N PHE A 530 22.01 -0.49 36.55
CA PHE A 530 21.36 0.19 37.68
C PHE A 530 20.73 -0.78 38.68
N SER A 531 20.21 -1.94 38.20
CA SER A 531 19.74 -3.00 39.08
C SER A 531 20.82 -3.49 40.06
N ILE A 532 22.06 -3.64 39.58
CA ILE A 532 23.22 -3.99 40.41
C ILE A 532 23.63 -2.84 41.32
N MET A 533 23.69 -1.62 40.80
CA MET A 533 24.10 -0.44 41.54
C MET A 533 23.13 -0.11 42.73
N PHE A 534 21.85 -0.40 42.57
CA PHE A 534 20.81 -0.22 43.60
C PHE A 534 20.55 -1.49 44.45
N SER A 535 21.37 -2.53 44.30
CA SER A 535 21.30 -3.70 45.24
C SER A 535 21.65 -3.29 46.67
N PRO A 536 21.31 -4.09 47.70
CA PRO A 536 21.59 -3.74 49.08
C PRO A 536 23.04 -3.33 49.37
N ASN A 537 23.98 -4.00 48.71
CA ASN A 537 25.44 -3.69 48.78
C ASN A 537 25.96 -2.98 47.51
N GLY A 538 25.09 -2.42 46.73
CA GLY A 538 25.43 -1.73 45.48
C GLY A 538 26.08 -0.36 45.74
N ALA A 539 26.94 0.06 44.82
CA ALA A 539 27.69 1.31 45.00
C ALA A 539 26.80 2.54 45.21
N ILE A 540 25.72 2.67 44.45
CA ILE A 540 24.78 3.80 44.60
C ILE A 540 24.06 3.75 45.95
N THR A 541 23.61 2.58 46.35
CA THR A 541 22.94 2.41 47.67
C THR A 541 23.88 2.76 48.79
N THR A 542 25.14 2.31 48.76
CA THR A 542 26.14 2.63 49.79
C THR A 542 26.42 4.12 49.86
N ILE A 543 26.70 4.76 48.70
CA ILE A 543 26.95 6.19 48.62
C ILE A 543 25.77 7.02 49.16
N LEU A 544 24.55 6.67 48.78
CA LEU A 544 23.35 7.36 49.26
C LEU A 544 23.16 7.21 50.77
N ASN A 545 23.40 5.99 51.32
CA ASN A 545 23.32 5.74 52.74
C ASN A 545 24.34 6.51 53.52
N ASP A 546 25.57 6.64 53.01
CA ASP A 546 26.65 7.42 53.66
C ASP A 546 26.36 8.92 53.62
N ILE A 547 25.87 9.45 52.48
CA ILE A 547 25.59 10.90 52.31
C ILE A 547 24.40 11.33 53.17
N PHE A 548 23.34 10.56 53.17
CA PHE A 548 22.08 10.93 53.85
C PHE A 548 21.94 10.36 55.27
N ASN A 549 22.90 9.53 55.67
CA ASN A 549 22.91 8.86 56.99
C ASN A 549 21.60 8.03 57.24
N VAL A 550 21.11 7.38 56.18
CA VAL A 550 19.84 6.60 56.18
C VAL A 550 20.12 5.18 55.66
N GLN A 551 19.39 4.21 56.11
CA GLN A 551 19.42 2.85 55.49
C GLN A 551 18.41 2.76 54.34
N LEU A 552 18.82 3.19 53.17
CA LEU A 552 18.00 3.07 51.97
C LEU A 552 18.03 1.62 51.45
N THR A 553 16.91 0.96 51.44
CA THR A 553 16.77 -0.41 50.95
C THR A 553 15.93 -0.39 49.65
N VAL A 554 16.48 0.16 48.61
CA VAL A 554 15.74 0.45 47.36
C VAL A 554 15.00 -0.77 46.81
N LYS A 555 15.59 -1.96 46.77
CA LYS A 555 14.98 -3.14 46.19
C LYS A 555 14.00 -3.88 47.13
N THR A 556 14.02 -3.58 48.40
CA THR A 556 13.17 -4.25 49.42
C THR A 556 12.02 -3.36 49.90
N ASP A 557 12.09 -2.05 49.64
CA ASP A 557 11.02 -1.11 49.95
C ASP A 557 10.20 -0.74 48.71
N PRO A 558 8.86 -0.85 48.73
CA PRO A 558 8.01 -0.52 47.60
C PRO A 558 8.08 0.94 47.15
N PHE A 559 8.21 1.89 48.07
CA PHE A 559 8.22 3.30 47.76
C PHE A 559 9.53 3.69 47.03
N TYR A 560 10.68 3.32 47.63
CA TYR A 560 11.99 3.61 47.05
C TYR A 560 12.17 2.90 45.71
N SER A 561 11.72 1.65 45.54
CA SER A 561 11.73 0.94 44.25
C SER A 561 10.95 1.70 43.19
N ARG A 562 9.75 2.18 43.51
CA ARG A 562 8.90 2.94 42.56
C ARG A 562 9.52 4.27 42.17
N VAL A 563 10.06 5.01 43.13
CA VAL A 563 10.74 6.30 42.87
C VAL A 563 11.94 6.11 41.97
N VAL A 564 12.82 5.17 42.27
CA VAL A 564 14.02 4.89 41.46
C VAL A 564 13.66 4.45 40.05
N LEU A 565 12.66 3.59 39.89
CA LEU A 565 12.18 3.18 38.58
C LEU A 565 11.63 4.35 37.75
N ILE A 566 10.86 5.25 38.35
CA ILE A 566 10.36 6.47 37.71
C ILE A 566 11.52 7.36 37.24
N LEU A 567 12.52 7.59 38.11
CA LEU A 567 13.69 8.39 37.79
C LEU A 567 14.53 7.76 36.67
N LEU A 568 14.72 6.45 36.71
CA LEU A 568 15.43 5.70 35.68
C LEU A 568 14.71 5.77 34.33
N GLN A 569 13.38 5.61 34.31
CA GLN A 569 12.59 5.76 33.11
C GLN A 569 12.58 7.20 32.59
N THR A 570 12.53 8.18 33.50
CA THR A 570 12.63 9.58 33.13
C THR A 570 13.95 9.86 32.40
N TRP A 571 15.05 9.34 32.92
CA TRP A 571 16.36 9.50 32.30
C TRP A 571 16.46 8.79 30.93
N LEU A 572 16.01 7.54 30.82
CA LEU A 572 16.00 6.80 29.57
C LEU A 572 15.08 7.44 28.51
N GLY A 573 13.86 7.80 28.92
CA GLY A 573 12.84 8.35 28.03
C GLY A 573 13.08 9.79 27.59
N SER A 574 13.78 10.59 28.43
CA SER A 574 14.07 12.01 28.14
C SER A 574 14.89 12.20 26.88
N SER A 575 15.81 11.28 26.55
CA SER A 575 16.66 11.36 25.37
C SER A 575 15.85 11.30 24.06
N TYR A 576 14.81 10.46 23.98
CA TYR A 576 13.92 10.41 22.82
C TYR A 576 13.16 11.73 22.64
N VAL A 577 12.57 12.25 23.73
CA VAL A 577 11.84 13.52 23.71
C VAL A 577 12.77 14.70 23.39
N PHE A 578 13.99 14.66 23.90
CA PHE A 578 15.04 15.63 23.56
C PHE A 578 15.32 15.66 22.06
N LEU A 579 15.52 14.51 21.44
CA LEU A 579 15.78 14.41 20.00
C LEU A 579 14.60 14.92 19.18
N LEU A 580 13.39 14.47 19.53
CA LEU A 580 12.15 14.88 18.88
C LEU A 580 11.93 16.40 18.97
N SER A 581 12.03 16.96 20.17
CA SER A 581 11.84 18.39 20.42
C SER A 581 12.92 19.23 19.73
N THR A 582 14.17 18.77 19.70
CA THR A 582 15.29 19.45 19.01
C THR A 582 15.02 19.55 17.52
N GLY A 583 14.45 18.50 16.88
CA GLY A 583 14.08 18.51 15.48
C GLY A 583 13.03 19.58 15.16
N VAL A 584 11.99 19.66 15.99
CA VAL A 584 10.92 20.65 15.82
C VAL A 584 11.45 22.08 16.09
N LEU A 585 12.22 22.27 17.16
CA LEU A 585 12.80 23.60 17.48
C LEU A 585 13.66 24.16 16.34
N GLN A 586 14.37 23.30 15.61
CA GLN A 586 15.17 23.71 14.44
C GLN A 586 14.33 24.06 13.22
N ALA A 587 13.09 23.59 13.15
CA ALA A 587 12.16 23.82 12.04
C ALA A 587 11.31 25.10 12.23
N ILE A 588 11.26 25.66 13.44
CA ILE A 588 10.53 26.92 13.71
C ILE A 588 11.23 28.08 13.00
N PRO A 589 10.54 28.85 12.14
CA PRO A 589 11.10 30.02 11.48
C PRO A 589 11.57 31.08 12.49
N GLY A 590 12.81 31.59 12.30
CA GLY A 590 13.39 32.64 13.14
C GLY A 590 12.57 33.92 13.16
N ASP A 591 11.96 34.26 12.04
CA ASP A 591 11.13 35.46 11.84
C ASP A 591 10.00 35.59 12.89
N LEU A 592 9.45 34.46 13.38
CA LEU A 592 8.44 34.47 14.44
C LEU A 592 8.99 35.02 15.77
N TYR A 593 10.24 34.71 16.07
CA TYR A 593 10.90 35.20 17.28
C TYR A 593 11.35 36.66 17.13
N GLU A 594 11.76 37.07 15.94
CA GLU A 594 12.13 38.43 15.60
C GLU A 594 10.90 39.37 15.67
N ALA A 595 9.77 38.95 15.05
CA ALA A 595 8.52 39.71 15.13
C ALA A 595 8.05 39.88 16.59
N ALA A 596 8.04 38.76 17.35
CA ALA A 596 7.69 38.84 18.79
C ALA A 596 8.64 39.75 19.60
N GLN A 597 9.88 39.84 19.21
CA GLN A 597 10.85 40.74 19.87
C GLN A 597 10.58 42.19 19.54
N ILE A 598 10.20 42.51 18.31
CA ILE A 598 9.76 43.86 17.89
C ILE A 598 8.49 44.25 18.67
N ASP A 599 7.58 43.33 18.91
CA ASP A 599 6.38 43.51 19.72
C ASP A 599 6.68 43.62 21.25
N GLY A 600 7.95 43.61 21.69
CA GLY A 600 8.35 43.73 23.08
C GLY A 600 8.15 42.46 23.92
N ALA A 601 7.98 41.29 23.32
CA ALA A 601 7.79 40.04 24.05
C ALA A 601 9.08 39.61 24.79
N THR A 602 8.93 39.25 26.06
CA THR A 602 10.02 38.68 26.87
C THR A 602 10.33 37.22 26.41
N GLU A 603 11.52 36.71 26.74
CA GLU A 603 11.91 35.31 26.42
C GLU A 603 10.92 34.28 26.96
N TRP A 604 10.37 34.52 28.15
CA TRP A 604 9.33 33.65 28.72
C TRP A 604 8.03 33.69 27.95
N GLN A 605 7.64 34.87 27.44
CA GLN A 605 6.45 34.97 26.58
C GLN A 605 6.66 34.29 25.23
N LYS A 606 7.84 34.41 24.61
CA LYS A 606 8.21 33.69 23.40
C LYS A 606 8.19 32.17 23.63
N LEU A 607 8.77 31.71 24.75
CA LEU A 607 8.73 30.30 25.12
C LEU A 607 7.31 29.78 25.29
N ARG A 608 6.46 30.46 26.08
CA ARG A 608 5.12 30.00 26.44
C ARG A 608 4.10 30.12 25.28
N LYS A 609 4.20 31.19 24.47
CA LYS A 609 3.20 31.48 23.43
C LYS A 609 3.60 31.00 22.03
N ILE A 610 4.88 30.79 21.76
CA ILE A 610 5.36 30.34 20.42
C ILE A 610 5.95 28.94 20.53
N THR A 611 7.02 28.77 21.32
CA THR A 611 7.80 27.52 21.32
C THR A 611 7.04 26.33 21.85
N ILE A 612 6.49 26.41 23.06
CA ILE A 612 5.76 25.30 23.69
C ILE A 612 4.55 24.85 22.85
N PRO A 613 3.66 25.75 22.38
CA PRO A 613 2.52 25.35 21.60
C PRO A 613 2.90 24.69 20.28
N ILE A 614 3.90 25.21 19.57
CA ILE A 614 4.33 24.65 18.27
C ILE A 614 4.96 23.27 18.48
N VAL A 615 5.85 23.13 19.47
CA VAL A 615 6.50 21.83 19.74
C VAL A 615 5.47 20.80 20.16
N LEU A 616 4.58 21.14 21.10
CA LEU A 616 3.54 20.21 21.54
C LEU A 616 2.57 19.86 20.41
N PHE A 617 2.20 20.80 19.55
CA PHE A 617 1.34 20.56 18.42
C PHE A 617 1.95 19.56 17.43
N GLN A 618 3.21 19.79 17.03
CA GLN A 618 3.88 18.93 16.05
C GLN A 618 4.27 17.57 16.63
N THR A 619 4.52 17.48 17.93
CA THR A 619 4.94 16.22 18.58
C THR A 619 3.79 15.45 19.24
N ALA A 620 2.60 16.05 19.38
CA ALA A 620 1.48 15.48 20.13
C ALA A 620 1.17 13.99 19.80
N PRO A 621 1.10 13.55 18.53
CA PRO A 621 0.83 12.15 18.22
C PRO A 621 1.93 11.21 18.78
N LEU A 622 3.18 11.62 18.69
CA LEU A 622 4.33 10.85 19.17
C LEU A 622 4.40 10.82 20.71
N LEU A 623 4.03 11.94 21.36
CA LEU A 623 3.93 12.00 22.83
C LEU A 623 2.81 11.13 23.38
N VAL A 624 1.64 11.07 22.72
CA VAL A 624 0.57 10.11 23.06
C VAL A 624 1.08 8.68 22.93
N GLY A 625 1.86 8.38 21.88
CA GLY A 625 2.53 7.08 21.72
C GLY A 625 3.47 6.73 22.88
N GLN A 626 4.16 7.71 23.51
CA GLN A 626 5.01 7.48 24.67
C GLN A 626 4.23 7.01 25.90
N TYR A 627 3.02 7.51 26.13
CA TYR A 627 2.16 7.00 27.22
C TYR A 627 1.80 5.54 26.98
N THR A 628 1.44 5.17 25.76
CA THR A 628 1.14 3.76 25.39
C THR A 628 2.37 2.87 25.54
N PHE A 629 3.55 3.35 25.12
CA PHE A 629 4.81 2.63 25.29
C PHE A 629 5.14 2.37 26.76
N ASN A 630 5.07 3.40 27.62
CA ASN A 630 5.39 3.28 29.03
C ASN A 630 4.35 2.44 29.78
N PHE A 631 3.09 2.45 29.38
CA PHE A 631 2.07 1.57 29.93
C PHE A 631 2.44 0.08 29.75
N ASN A 632 3.06 -0.26 28.63
CA ASN A 632 3.50 -1.61 28.27
C ASN A 632 5.01 -1.84 28.48
N ASN A 633 5.67 -1.06 29.33
CA ASN A 633 7.12 -1.16 29.53
C ASN A 633 7.50 -2.33 30.44
N PHE A 634 7.51 -3.52 29.87
CA PHE A 634 7.90 -4.75 30.56
C PHE A 634 9.36 -4.72 31.02
N SER A 635 10.26 -4.30 30.15
CA SER A 635 11.72 -4.51 30.33
C SER A 635 12.26 -3.85 31.58
N ILE A 636 11.85 -2.60 31.86
CA ILE A 636 12.41 -1.86 33.00
C ILE A 636 12.02 -2.50 34.32
N ILE A 637 10.78 -2.98 34.45
CA ILE A 637 10.27 -3.61 35.66
C ILE A 637 10.92 -4.98 35.86
N TYR A 638 10.91 -5.80 34.79
CA TYR A 638 11.39 -7.19 34.90
C TYR A 638 12.91 -7.25 35.12
N LEU A 639 13.70 -6.46 34.42
CA LEU A 639 15.15 -6.45 34.49
C LEU A 639 15.69 -5.75 35.74
N PHE A 640 14.96 -4.78 36.31
CA PHE A 640 15.43 -4.08 37.50
C PHE A 640 15.31 -4.93 38.79
N ASN A 641 14.12 -5.47 39.05
CA ASN A 641 13.85 -6.26 40.28
C ASN A 641 12.75 -7.33 40.11
N SER A 642 12.47 -7.77 38.91
CA SER A 642 11.43 -8.78 38.59
C SER A 642 10.06 -8.41 39.16
N GLY A 643 9.73 -7.11 39.23
CA GLY A 643 8.46 -6.61 39.77
C GLY A 643 8.42 -6.48 41.32
N GLY A 644 9.49 -6.89 42.01
CA GLY A 644 9.60 -6.79 43.47
C GLY A 644 9.57 -5.35 44.02
N PRO A 645 9.58 -5.20 45.34
CA PRO A 645 9.54 -6.23 46.37
C PRO A 645 8.23 -6.99 46.40
N PHE A 646 8.31 -8.28 46.79
CA PHE A 646 7.16 -9.16 46.85
C PHE A 646 6.47 -9.05 48.23
N ASN A 647 5.16 -8.95 48.17
CA ASN A 647 4.32 -8.96 49.40
C ASN A 647 3.13 -9.91 49.17
N PRO A 648 3.27 -11.20 49.57
CA PRO A 648 2.26 -12.23 49.34
C PRO A 648 0.90 -11.89 49.96
N SER A 649 0.87 -11.20 51.10
CA SER A 649 -0.39 -10.82 51.75
C SER A 649 -1.21 -9.79 50.97
N LYS A 650 -0.54 -8.94 50.17
CA LYS A 650 -1.18 -7.88 49.39
C LYS A 650 -1.38 -8.26 47.92
N TYR A 651 -0.40 -8.93 47.31
CA TYR A 651 -0.37 -9.21 45.88
C TYR A 651 -0.44 -10.71 45.53
N GLY A 652 -0.67 -11.56 46.54
CA GLY A 652 -0.56 -13.01 46.38
C GLY A 652 0.86 -13.42 45.94
N ASN A 653 1.00 -14.62 45.40
CA ASN A 653 2.29 -15.08 44.84
C ASN A 653 2.47 -14.75 43.37
N LEU A 654 1.55 -13.98 42.77
CA LEU A 654 1.51 -13.73 41.33
C LEU A 654 2.14 -12.39 40.90
N ALA A 655 2.32 -11.45 41.84
CA ALA A 655 2.84 -10.13 41.54
C ALA A 655 3.66 -9.53 42.68
N GLY A 656 4.48 -8.56 42.37
CA GLY A 656 5.18 -7.69 43.29
C GLY A 656 4.67 -6.25 43.25
N SER A 657 5.19 -5.42 44.14
CA SER A 657 4.73 -4.04 44.34
C SER A 657 5.05 -3.07 43.19
N THR A 658 6.00 -3.40 42.32
CA THR A 658 6.36 -2.59 41.15
C THR A 658 5.88 -3.20 39.84
N ASP A 659 5.23 -4.33 39.86
CA ASP A 659 4.68 -4.93 38.64
C ASP A 659 3.70 -3.99 37.94
N LEU A 660 3.86 -3.85 36.64
CA LEU A 660 2.87 -3.27 35.75
C LEU A 660 1.96 -4.36 35.20
N LEU A 661 0.85 -3.96 34.59
CA LEU A 661 -0.08 -4.95 34.03
C LEU A 661 0.60 -5.88 33.04
N ILE A 662 1.51 -5.39 32.20
CA ILE A 662 2.24 -6.20 31.22
C ILE A 662 3.15 -7.26 31.89
N SER A 663 3.88 -6.90 32.96
CA SER A 663 4.72 -7.85 33.69
C SER A 663 3.89 -8.85 34.53
N TYR A 664 2.75 -8.41 35.02
CA TYR A 664 1.78 -9.27 35.68
C TYR A 664 1.17 -10.30 34.72
N ILE A 665 0.77 -9.87 33.49
CA ILE A 665 0.28 -10.79 32.47
C ILE A 665 1.35 -11.81 32.09
N TYR A 666 2.60 -11.40 31.97
CA TYR A 666 3.71 -12.32 31.71
C TYR A 666 3.84 -13.39 32.78
N LYS A 667 3.83 -12.99 34.05
CA LYS A 667 3.87 -13.92 35.20
C LYS A 667 2.67 -14.87 35.21
N LEU A 668 1.46 -14.35 34.97
CA LEU A 668 0.26 -15.16 34.87
C LEU A 668 0.36 -16.21 33.77
N THR A 669 0.76 -15.80 32.56
CA THR A 669 0.68 -16.65 31.38
C THR A 669 1.89 -17.57 31.24
N MET A 670 3.10 -17.04 31.43
CA MET A 670 4.34 -17.76 31.13
C MET A 670 4.87 -18.53 32.36
N GLU A 671 4.81 -17.93 33.55
CA GLU A 671 5.33 -18.57 34.76
C GLU A 671 4.27 -19.44 35.45
N ASN A 672 3.02 -18.97 35.49
CA ASN A 672 1.93 -19.65 36.24
C ASN A 672 0.90 -20.33 35.32
N GLN A 673 1.02 -20.27 34.00
CA GLN A 673 0.19 -20.99 33.03
C GLN A 673 -1.32 -20.70 33.09
N TYR A 674 -1.71 -19.47 33.46
CA TYR A 674 -3.09 -18.98 33.41
C TYR A 674 -3.35 -18.21 32.14
N GLN A 675 -3.23 -18.87 30.96
CA GLN A 675 -3.24 -18.21 29.65
C GLN A 675 -4.56 -17.53 29.34
N SER A 676 -5.68 -18.15 29.62
CA SER A 676 -7.02 -17.59 29.33
C SER A 676 -7.30 -16.30 30.08
N ILE A 677 -6.99 -16.28 31.40
CA ILE A 677 -7.17 -15.07 32.22
C ILE A 677 -6.19 -13.97 31.77
N GLY A 678 -4.93 -14.31 31.49
CA GLY A 678 -3.95 -13.38 30.98
C GLY A 678 -4.36 -12.80 29.61
N ALA A 679 -4.94 -13.62 28.73
CA ALA A 679 -5.51 -13.17 27.47
C ALA A 679 -6.70 -12.21 27.68
N ALA A 680 -7.62 -12.53 28.63
CA ALA A 680 -8.73 -11.64 28.93
C ALA A 680 -8.27 -10.28 29.49
N ILE A 681 -7.28 -10.26 30.39
CA ILE A 681 -6.67 -9.02 30.88
C ILE A 681 -6.06 -8.22 29.72
N THR A 682 -5.33 -8.89 28.84
CA THR A 682 -4.70 -8.25 27.65
C THR A 682 -5.75 -7.60 26.77
N ILE A 683 -6.89 -8.24 26.51
CA ILE A 683 -7.98 -7.69 25.70
C ILE A 683 -8.58 -6.44 26.36
N VAL A 684 -8.90 -6.51 27.65
CA VAL A 684 -9.46 -5.37 28.41
C VAL A 684 -8.52 -4.17 28.34
N ILE A 685 -7.23 -4.39 28.58
CA ILE A 685 -6.21 -3.35 28.53
C ILE A 685 -6.07 -2.77 27.12
N SER A 686 -6.00 -3.63 26.11
CA SER A 686 -5.84 -3.20 24.72
C SER A 686 -7.01 -2.34 24.26
N LEU A 687 -8.24 -2.70 24.64
CA LEU A 687 -9.43 -1.89 24.36
C LEU A 687 -9.38 -0.55 25.11
N GLY A 688 -8.96 -0.54 26.36
CA GLY A 688 -8.79 0.68 27.15
C GLY A 688 -7.73 1.62 26.55
N LEU A 689 -6.57 1.09 26.16
CA LEU A 689 -5.52 1.86 25.50
C LEU A 689 -5.92 2.36 24.11
N MET A 690 -6.66 1.56 23.34
CA MET A 690 -7.18 1.96 22.04
C MET A 690 -8.17 3.13 22.19
N LEU A 691 -9.07 3.06 23.17
CA LEU A 691 -10.00 4.14 23.46
C LEU A 691 -9.27 5.42 23.91
N PHE A 692 -8.29 5.30 24.80
CA PHE A 692 -7.45 6.41 25.25
C PHE A 692 -6.71 7.06 24.08
N ALA A 693 -6.03 6.25 23.26
CA ALA A 693 -5.32 6.73 22.07
C ALA A 693 -6.28 7.41 21.09
N PHE A 694 -7.44 6.81 20.82
CA PHE A 694 -8.45 7.38 19.93
C PHE A 694 -8.94 8.76 20.41
N ILE A 695 -9.24 8.89 21.70
CA ILE A 695 -9.66 10.16 22.32
C ILE A 695 -8.51 11.18 22.23
N GLY A 696 -7.28 10.78 22.52
CA GLY A 696 -6.09 11.62 22.42
C GLY A 696 -5.86 12.14 21.00
N PHE A 697 -5.94 11.27 20.01
CA PHE A 697 -5.79 11.65 18.59
C PHE A 697 -6.95 12.56 18.12
N LYS A 698 -8.19 12.19 18.42
CA LYS A 698 -9.38 12.96 18.02
C LYS A 698 -9.35 14.39 18.57
N ASN A 699 -8.83 14.58 19.78
CA ASN A 699 -8.76 15.88 20.45
C ASN A 699 -7.50 16.68 20.05
N SER A 700 -6.53 16.08 19.36
CA SER A 700 -5.37 16.80 18.87
C SER A 700 -5.77 17.75 17.73
N LYS A 701 -5.31 19.02 17.78
CA LYS A 701 -5.55 20.00 16.72
C LYS A 701 -4.98 19.54 15.37
N ALA A 702 -3.88 18.80 15.37
CA ALA A 702 -3.27 18.21 14.18
C ALA A 702 -4.25 17.35 13.37
N PHE A 703 -5.13 16.60 14.03
CA PHE A 703 -6.15 15.78 13.36
C PHE A 703 -7.34 16.62 12.82
N ARG A 704 -7.58 17.82 13.35
CA ARG A 704 -8.64 18.70 12.89
C ARG A 704 -8.26 19.51 11.65
N GLU A 705 -7.00 19.87 11.51
CA GLU A 705 -6.50 20.68 10.38
C GLU A 705 -6.32 19.87 9.09
N GLU A 706 -6.10 18.54 9.15
CA GLU A 706 -6.12 17.68 7.96
C GLU A 706 -7.52 17.51 7.33
N ARG A 707 -8.58 17.97 7.98
CA ARG A 707 -9.97 17.90 7.46
C ARG A 707 -10.45 19.17 6.79
N LEU A 708 -9.67 20.23 6.77
CA LEU A 708 -9.93 21.48 6.06
C LEU A 708 -9.07 21.57 4.79
#